data_e21b9315cbe3538e23622105659c500f
#
_entry.id   e21b9315cbe3538e23622105659c500f
#
_cell.length_a   1.000
_cell.length_b   1.000
_cell.length_c   1.000
_cell.angle_alpha   90.00
_cell.angle_beta   90.00
_cell.angle_gamma   90.00
#
_symmetry.space_group_name_H-M   'P 1'
#
loop_
_entity.id
_entity.type
_entity.pdbx_description
1 polymer ?
#
loop_
_entity_poly.entity_id
_entity_poly.type
_entity_poly.pdbx_seq_one_letter_code
_entity_poly.pdbx_strand_id
1 'polypeptide(L)'
;MNSFFWFRLLRCRETLFGRDIIPLARFFYTSQRYSQVESDRDKKSDYRLKRKNHFEKKNRERISTYLYNMAAPEIEEQLTPLRAAVKEFGDLIRSLKEKGAPKTDIDRAVVELKARKKKLEERELALAPRNISFFDRLKFEDLLKQRFFYDQSFAIYGGVTGLYDFGPMGCAMKANMINLWRNHFVLQENMLEVDCSVLTPENVLKASGHVDRFSDWMVKDLKTGECFRADHLIKNFVEKMCEDTKTPASVKEELKEVLAKLEGFNDADMHNVIVKHKIKSPVTGNELSEPIAFNLMFPTIIGPTGDLKAYLRPETAQGIFVNFKRLLEFNQGKLPFAAAQIGSGFRNEISPRQGLIRLREFTMCEIEHFVDPNNKSHPKFEQVKDYNLILFSGCNQMDGAPAETLPIGDAVAKKLVANETLGYYMVRVHKYLMRVGVDPKRMRFRQHLANEMAHYACDCWDAEILTSYGWIECVGVADRACYDLSQHSKATGEKLVAEKVLSEPKIVQIIEAIPNKAVIGKIYKTEAKQIFTRLEQLTLEEVEMLEKEIVSAGNARLRCGNKEVELQKDYITIKRYEKKVHTEEFFPSVIEPSFGIGRIMYSVLEHSFRQRENDEQRVYFALPPIVAPIKCSVLPISSNPRFEPIMDAVRSELTKFSVSYKQNDVIKDDSSGSLGRRYARTDAIGIPFGITIDFESESEPWTVTLRYSVTMEQVRLKVNDVGKTVADLSSERMSWSEAQQIYPKFEQKSDA
;
A
#
# COMPACT_ATOMS: atom_id res chain seq x y z
N MET A 1 42.82 22.50 17.85
CA MET A 1 43.22 21.86 19.11
C MET A 1 42.40 20.60 19.29
N ASN A 2 43.03 19.52 18.96
CA ASN A 2 43.13 18.21 19.60
C ASN A 2 41.84 17.46 19.89
N SER A 3 41.50 16.46 19.14
CA SER A 3 42.10 15.10 18.89
C SER A 3 42.08 14.18 20.11
N PHE A 4 41.71 12.94 19.79
CA PHE A 4 41.91 11.67 20.47
C PHE A 4 40.88 11.22 21.53
N PHE A 5 40.16 10.14 21.17
CA PHE A 5 40.44 8.82 21.76
C PHE A 5 39.82 7.69 20.92
N TRP A 6 40.73 6.92 20.35
CA TRP A 6 40.53 5.68 19.61
C TRP A 6 41.06 4.50 20.43
N PHE A 7 40.46 3.33 20.27
CA PHE A 7 41.00 1.97 20.46
C PHE A 7 41.39 1.46 21.85
N ARG A 8 40.70 0.38 22.20
CA ARG A 8 41.22 -0.93 22.67
C ARG A 8 40.02 -1.77 23.12
N LEU A 9 39.77 -3.04 22.68
CA LEU A 9 40.60 -4.21 22.91
C LEU A 9 40.17 -5.39 22.04
N LEU A 10 41.15 -5.93 21.36
CA LEU A 10 41.20 -7.28 20.81
C LEU A 10 41.95 -8.20 21.77
N ARG A 11 41.58 -9.49 21.79
CA ARG A 11 42.36 -10.67 22.15
C ARG A 11 42.32 -11.21 23.57
N CYS A 12 41.81 -12.44 23.65
CA CYS A 12 42.47 -13.67 24.15
C CYS A 12 41.63 -14.85 23.72
N ARG A 13 42.08 -15.65 22.96
CA ARG A 13 42.80 -16.87 22.61
C ARG A 13 42.63 -18.00 23.62
N GLU A 14 42.09 -19.11 23.08
CA GLU A 14 42.51 -20.50 23.06
C GLU A 14 42.97 -21.18 24.36
N THR A 15 42.41 -22.35 24.55
CA THR A 15 42.95 -23.70 24.76
C THR A 15 42.00 -24.50 25.64
N LEU A 16 41.67 -25.75 25.49
CA LEU A 16 42.33 -26.99 25.13
C LEU A 16 41.31 -28.15 25.10
N PHE A 17 41.42 -28.98 24.08
CA PHE A 17 41.30 -30.45 24.05
C PHE A 17 40.08 -31.20 24.58
N GLY A 18 39.62 -32.12 23.70
CA GLY A 18 39.14 -33.45 24.00
C GLY A 18 38.32 -34.11 22.88
N ARG A 19 39.01 -34.81 21.98
CA ARG A 19 38.41 -35.83 21.09
C ARG A 19 37.93 -37.02 21.91
N ASP A 20 36.83 -37.67 21.46
CA ASP A 20 36.78 -39.05 21.04
C ASP A 20 35.37 -39.55 20.76
N ILE A 21 35.17 -40.02 19.50
CA ILE A 21 34.81 -41.35 18.99
C ILE A 21 33.39 -41.86 19.25
N ILE A 22 32.75 -42.09 18.11
CA ILE A 22 31.53 -42.84 17.79
C ILE A 22 31.68 -44.33 18.24
N PRO A 23 30.59 -45.11 18.55
CA PRO A 23 29.94 -45.81 17.44
C PRO A 23 28.41 -46.05 17.48
N LEU A 24 27.87 -46.14 16.28
CA LEU A 24 26.73 -46.89 15.77
C LEU A 24 26.15 -48.03 16.65
N ALA A 25 24.87 -48.00 16.93
CA ALA A 25 23.99 -49.19 17.01
C ALA A 25 22.52 -48.81 16.71
N ARG A 26 22.06 -49.05 15.50
CA ARG A 26 20.99 -49.92 15.00
C ARG A 26 19.59 -49.73 15.66
N PHE A 27 18.67 -49.12 14.83
CA PHE A 27 17.59 -49.87 14.15
C PHE A 27 16.96 -50.99 14.97
N PHE A 28 15.75 -50.70 15.42
CA PHE A 28 14.51 -51.48 15.40
C PHE A 28 13.61 -50.95 16.49
N TYR A 29 12.73 -50.00 16.16
CA TYR A 29 11.43 -49.77 16.77
C TYR A 29 10.72 -48.66 15.99
N THR A 30 10.27 -48.94 14.78
CA THR A 30 9.47 -48.05 13.98
C THR A 30 8.46 -48.84 13.16
N SER A 31 7.32 -49.13 13.71
CA SER A 31 6.12 -49.35 12.90
C SER A 31 4.80 -48.96 13.59
N GLN A 32 4.79 -48.82 14.90
CA GLN A 32 3.54 -48.45 15.60
C GLN A 32 3.38 -46.96 15.93
N ARG A 33 4.44 -46.14 15.81
CA ARG A 33 4.32 -44.68 16.00
C ARG A 33 4.00 -43.90 14.72
N TYR A 34 4.22 -44.47 13.54
CA TYR A 34 3.93 -43.79 12.28
C TYR A 34 2.42 -43.74 11.96
N SER A 35 1.64 -44.76 12.30
CA SER A 35 0.19 -44.77 12.07
C SER A 35 -0.59 -43.82 12.99
N GLN A 36 -0.09 -43.53 14.19
CA GLN A 36 -0.70 -42.54 15.08
C GLN A 36 -0.37 -41.09 14.68
N VAL A 37 0.82 -40.86 14.13
CA VAL A 37 1.23 -39.51 13.68
C VAL A 37 0.54 -39.11 12.37
N GLU A 38 0.25 -40.04 11.46
CA GLU A 38 -0.56 -39.76 10.27
C GLU A 38 -2.03 -39.53 10.62
N SER A 39 -2.63 -40.33 11.52
CA SER A 39 -4.00 -40.11 11.99
C SER A 39 -4.18 -38.76 12.70
N ASP A 40 -3.18 -38.28 13.42
CA ASP A 40 -3.22 -36.97 14.07
C ASP A 40 -2.93 -35.82 13.11
N ARG A 41 -2.18 -36.05 12.04
CA ARG A 41 -2.00 -35.07 10.94
C ARG A 41 -3.30 -34.88 10.15
N ASP A 42 -3.97 -35.97 9.82
CA ASP A 42 -5.25 -35.94 9.10
C ASP A 42 -6.36 -35.29 9.93
N LYS A 43 -6.46 -35.60 11.22
CA LYS A 43 -7.39 -34.91 12.13
C LYS A 43 -7.11 -33.43 12.30
N LYS A 44 -5.83 -33.00 12.35
CA LYS A 44 -5.45 -31.59 12.41
C LYS A 44 -5.69 -30.86 11.07
N SER A 45 -5.51 -31.54 9.94
CA SER A 45 -5.82 -31.03 8.61
C SER A 45 -7.34 -30.84 8.44
N ASP A 46 -8.14 -31.82 8.82
CA ASP A 46 -9.60 -31.78 8.75
C ASP A 46 -10.20 -30.73 9.71
N TYR A 47 -9.60 -30.55 10.89
CA TYR A 47 -9.97 -29.51 11.85
C TYR A 47 -9.63 -28.09 11.34
N ARG A 48 -8.48 -27.92 10.66
CA ARG A 48 -8.11 -26.67 9.99
C ARG A 48 -9.04 -26.36 8.82
N LEU A 49 -9.41 -27.34 8.02
CA LEU A 49 -10.34 -27.19 6.90
C LEU A 49 -11.75 -26.83 7.40
N LYS A 50 -12.25 -27.51 8.43
CA LYS A 50 -13.56 -27.20 9.05
C LYS A 50 -13.58 -25.81 9.67
N ARG A 51 -12.47 -25.37 10.29
CA ARG A 51 -12.35 -24.03 10.89
C ARG A 51 -12.27 -22.93 9.82
N LYS A 52 -11.56 -23.18 8.72
CA LYS A 52 -11.51 -22.30 7.55
C LYS A 52 -12.89 -22.13 6.93
N ASN A 53 -13.59 -23.24 6.72
CA ASN A 53 -14.95 -23.25 6.18
C ASN A 53 -15.98 -22.57 7.11
N HIS A 54 -15.83 -22.70 8.43
CA HIS A 54 -16.71 -22.01 9.40
C HIS A 54 -16.48 -20.50 9.41
N PHE A 55 -15.23 -20.03 9.32
CA PHE A 55 -14.89 -18.61 9.22
C PHE A 55 -15.38 -18.01 7.88
N GLU A 56 -15.20 -18.73 6.79
CA GLU A 56 -15.69 -18.33 5.46
C GLU A 56 -17.22 -18.32 5.40
N LYS A 57 -17.91 -19.29 6.02
CA LYS A 57 -19.38 -19.33 6.12
C LYS A 57 -19.90 -18.14 6.94
N LYS A 58 -19.29 -17.82 8.07
CA LYS A 58 -19.66 -16.69 8.93
C LYS A 58 -19.43 -15.34 8.24
N ASN A 59 -18.38 -15.22 7.40
CA ASN A 59 -18.15 -14.04 6.58
C ASN A 59 -19.16 -13.94 5.41
N ARG A 60 -19.53 -15.05 4.77
CA ARG A 60 -20.60 -15.08 3.76
C ARG A 60 -21.94 -14.62 4.33
N GLU A 61 -22.30 -15.11 5.53
CA GLU A 61 -23.52 -14.70 6.23
C GLU A 61 -23.48 -13.19 6.61
N ARG A 62 -22.32 -12.66 7.02
CA ARG A 62 -22.14 -11.22 7.32
C ARG A 62 -22.24 -10.35 6.08
N ILE A 63 -21.61 -10.74 4.97
CA ILE A 63 -21.70 -10.02 3.68
C ILE A 63 -23.12 -10.09 3.13
N SER A 64 -23.79 -11.25 3.20
CA SER A 64 -25.19 -11.41 2.79
C SER A 64 -26.15 -10.53 3.61
N THR A 65 -25.93 -10.41 4.92
CA THR A 65 -26.76 -9.55 5.80
C THR A 65 -26.55 -8.06 5.50
N TYR A 66 -25.36 -7.65 5.07
CA TYR A 66 -25.09 -6.26 4.66
C TYR A 66 -25.78 -5.90 3.33
N LEU A 67 -25.67 -6.80 2.35
CA LEU A 67 -26.38 -6.63 1.07
C LEU A 67 -27.89 -6.64 1.28
N TYR A 68 -28.40 -7.43 2.22
CA TYR A 68 -29.82 -7.45 2.57
C TYR A 68 -30.25 -6.13 3.22
N ASN A 69 -29.42 -5.51 4.07
CA ASN A 69 -29.74 -4.23 4.71
C ASN A 69 -29.59 -3.02 3.75
N MET A 70 -28.76 -3.13 2.71
CA MET A 70 -28.68 -2.13 1.61
C MET A 70 -29.83 -2.28 0.59
N ALA A 71 -30.47 -3.44 0.56
CA ALA A 71 -31.64 -3.74 -0.29
C ALA A 71 -32.97 -3.45 0.43
N ALA A 72 -33.00 -2.64 1.50
CA ALA A 72 -34.27 -2.21 2.08
C ALA A 72 -35.04 -1.40 1.02
N PRO A 73 -36.29 -1.74 0.72
CA PRO A 73 -37.08 -1.10 -0.36
C PRO A 73 -37.09 0.43 -0.29
N GLU A 74 -37.13 0.98 0.92
CA GLU A 74 -37.14 2.42 1.19
C GLU A 74 -35.81 3.14 0.81
N ILE A 75 -34.67 2.43 0.94
CA ILE A 75 -33.35 2.94 0.54
C ILE A 75 -33.24 2.89 -0.98
N GLU A 76 -33.65 1.80 -1.59
CA GLU A 76 -33.61 1.62 -3.03
C GLU A 76 -34.51 2.61 -3.75
N GLU A 77 -35.70 2.91 -3.21
CA GLU A 77 -36.60 3.92 -3.76
C GLU A 77 -35.95 5.31 -3.82
N GLN A 78 -35.10 5.65 -2.84
CA GLN A 78 -34.39 6.93 -2.80
C GLN A 78 -33.16 6.97 -3.71
N LEU A 79 -32.51 5.84 -3.96
CA LEU A 79 -31.29 5.74 -4.77
C LEU A 79 -31.59 5.52 -6.26
N THR A 80 -32.69 4.86 -6.60
CA THR A 80 -33.08 4.53 -7.98
C THR A 80 -33.09 5.75 -8.92
N PRO A 81 -33.69 6.91 -8.59
CA PRO A 81 -33.67 8.06 -9.49
C PRO A 81 -32.27 8.66 -9.66
N LEU A 82 -31.42 8.58 -8.63
CA LEU A 82 -30.04 9.07 -8.71
C LEU A 82 -29.19 8.13 -9.58
N ARG A 83 -29.37 6.81 -9.47
CA ARG A 83 -28.72 5.82 -10.32
C ARG A 83 -29.13 5.93 -11.76
N ALA A 84 -30.42 6.12 -12.04
CA ALA A 84 -30.93 6.36 -13.38
C ALA A 84 -30.31 7.59 -14.04
N ALA A 85 -30.16 8.67 -13.27
CA ALA A 85 -29.51 9.89 -13.75
C ALA A 85 -28.02 9.72 -14.03
N VAL A 86 -27.32 8.88 -13.30
CA VAL A 86 -25.91 8.52 -13.58
C VAL A 86 -25.81 7.68 -14.86
N LYS A 87 -26.68 6.69 -15.00
CA LYS A 87 -26.74 5.81 -16.19
C LYS A 87 -27.01 6.61 -17.48
N GLU A 88 -27.94 7.55 -17.46
CA GLU A 88 -28.29 8.40 -18.62
C GLU A 88 -27.03 9.07 -19.21
N PHE A 89 -26.17 9.64 -18.36
CA PHE A 89 -24.93 10.29 -18.80
C PHE A 89 -23.82 9.27 -19.15
N GLY A 90 -23.80 8.11 -18.55
CA GLY A 90 -22.94 6.99 -18.97
C GLY A 90 -23.25 6.55 -20.41
N ASP A 91 -24.54 6.38 -20.73
CA ASP A 91 -25.01 6.02 -22.07
C ASP A 91 -24.71 7.13 -23.09
N LEU A 92 -24.91 8.40 -22.70
CA LEU A 92 -24.57 9.54 -23.54
C LEU A 92 -23.08 9.56 -23.90
N ILE A 93 -22.20 9.32 -22.95
CA ILE A 93 -20.73 9.27 -23.21
C ILE A 93 -20.38 8.13 -24.16
N ARG A 94 -20.98 6.95 -23.99
CA ARG A 94 -20.80 5.82 -24.92
C ARG A 94 -21.20 6.18 -26.34
N SER A 95 -22.39 6.74 -26.48
CA SER A 95 -22.91 7.19 -27.79
C SER A 95 -22.05 8.27 -28.44
N LEU A 96 -21.57 9.25 -27.67
CA LEU A 96 -20.69 10.31 -28.18
C LEU A 96 -19.34 9.75 -28.65
N LYS A 97 -18.77 8.78 -27.94
CA LYS A 97 -17.52 8.11 -28.34
C LYS A 97 -17.70 7.26 -29.60
N GLU A 98 -18.79 6.50 -29.70
CA GLU A 98 -19.13 5.69 -30.88
C GLU A 98 -19.35 6.55 -32.13
N LYS A 99 -19.93 7.73 -31.97
CA LYS A 99 -20.17 8.69 -33.06
C LYS A 99 -18.95 9.53 -33.42
N GLY A 100 -17.82 9.36 -32.73
CA GLY A 100 -16.60 10.16 -32.96
C GLY A 100 -16.81 11.65 -32.67
N ALA A 101 -17.66 11.98 -31.71
CA ALA A 101 -17.99 13.37 -31.36
C ALA A 101 -16.76 14.15 -30.88
N PRO A 102 -16.75 15.48 -31.01
CA PRO A 102 -15.66 16.33 -30.51
C PRO A 102 -15.35 16.03 -29.06
N LYS A 103 -14.06 16.05 -28.72
CA LYS A 103 -13.59 15.80 -27.34
C LYS A 103 -14.28 16.69 -26.30
N THR A 104 -14.61 17.93 -26.68
CA THR A 104 -15.34 18.90 -25.86
C THR A 104 -16.72 18.40 -25.41
N ASP A 105 -17.44 17.71 -26.29
CA ASP A 105 -18.79 17.21 -25.97
C ASP A 105 -18.71 15.97 -25.09
N ILE A 106 -17.70 15.11 -25.32
CA ILE A 106 -17.42 13.97 -24.46
C ILE A 106 -17.04 14.44 -23.06
N ASP A 107 -16.16 15.43 -22.97
CA ASP A 107 -15.70 15.99 -21.70
C ASP A 107 -16.86 16.64 -20.93
N ARG A 108 -17.79 17.32 -21.60
CA ARG A 108 -19.01 17.87 -20.99
C ARG A 108 -19.89 16.77 -20.37
N ALA A 109 -20.12 15.70 -21.11
CA ALA A 109 -20.91 14.57 -20.61
C ALA A 109 -20.22 13.85 -19.43
N VAL A 110 -18.92 13.70 -19.44
CA VAL A 110 -18.13 13.12 -18.34
C VAL A 110 -18.29 13.89 -17.03
N VAL A 111 -18.45 15.21 -17.10
CA VAL A 111 -18.62 16.03 -15.89
C VAL A 111 -19.99 15.95 -15.29
N GLU A 112 -20.97 15.98 -16.11
CA GLU A 112 -22.32 15.80 -15.60
C GLU A 112 -22.43 14.40 -14.95
N LEU A 113 -21.79 13.40 -15.54
CA LEU A 113 -21.67 12.07 -14.94
C LEU A 113 -20.99 12.13 -13.56
N LYS A 114 -19.85 12.83 -13.43
CA LYS A 114 -19.13 12.95 -12.16
C LYS A 114 -19.96 13.68 -11.08
N ALA A 115 -20.66 14.76 -11.45
CA ALA A 115 -21.54 15.49 -10.55
C ALA A 115 -22.70 14.62 -10.03
N ARG A 116 -23.30 13.79 -10.92
CA ARG A 116 -24.37 12.88 -10.55
C ARG A 116 -23.88 11.71 -9.69
N LYS A 117 -22.69 11.19 -9.97
CA LYS A 117 -22.03 10.19 -9.11
C LYS A 117 -21.81 10.71 -7.70
N LYS A 118 -21.26 11.92 -7.55
CA LYS A 118 -21.04 12.53 -6.23
C LYS A 118 -22.35 12.66 -5.45
N LYS A 119 -23.41 13.09 -6.09
CA LYS A 119 -24.75 13.19 -5.48
C LYS A 119 -25.29 11.83 -5.02
N LEU A 120 -25.03 10.78 -5.81
CA LEU A 120 -25.38 9.41 -5.45
C LEU A 120 -24.58 8.95 -4.23
N GLU A 121 -23.26 9.14 -4.22
CA GLU A 121 -22.37 8.76 -3.10
C GLU A 121 -22.75 9.50 -1.80
N GLU A 122 -23.01 10.79 -1.85
CA GLU A 122 -23.46 11.56 -0.69
C GLU A 122 -24.78 11.02 -0.12
N ARG A 123 -25.70 10.61 -1.00
CA ARG A 123 -26.96 10.02 -0.56
C ARG A 123 -26.79 8.61 -0.01
N GLU A 124 -25.94 7.77 -0.64
CA GLU A 124 -25.58 6.46 -0.14
C GLU A 124 -24.91 6.56 1.24
N LEU A 125 -24.03 7.54 1.44
CA LEU A 125 -23.38 7.80 2.73
C LEU A 125 -24.40 8.26 3.80
N ALA A 126 -25.35 9.12 3.43
CA ALA A 126 -26.40 9.58 4.34
C ALA A 126 -27.39 8.46 4.73
N LEU A 127 -27.57 7.46 3.87
CA LEU A 127 -28.42 6.29 4.11
C LEU A 127 -27.66 5.10 4.71
N ALA A 128 -26.35 5.21 4.86
CA ALA A 128 -25.51 4.19 5.48
C ALA A 128 -25.94 3.89 6.93
N PRO A 129 -25.72 2.66 7.44
CA PRO A 129 -26.13 2.26 8.78
C PRO A 129 -25.68 3.25 9.87
N ARG A 130 -26.53 3.51 10.85
CA ARG A 130 -26.35 4.51 11.93
C ARG A 130 -24.99 4.47 12.65
N ASN A 131 -24.26 3.37 12.61
CA ASN A 131 -22.92 3.24 13.19
C ASN A 131 -21.86 4.15 12.54
N ILE A 132 -22.11 4.68 11.34
CA ILE A 132 -21.24 5.63 10.64
C ILE A 132 -21.69 7.07 10.92
N SER A 133 -22.99 7.31 11.14
CA SER A 133 -23.58 8.65 11.34
C SER A 133 -23.34 9.26 12.72
N PHE A 134 -22.90 8.49 13.72
CA PHE A 134 -22.62 8.96 15.09
C PHE A 134 -21.13 8.99 15.44
N PHE A 135 -20.25 9.00 14.45
CA PHE A 135 -18.80 9.12 14.71
C PHE A 135 -18.46 10.56 15.16
N ASP A 136 -18.10 10.71 16.42
CA ASP A 136 -17.65 11.98 16.98
C ASP A 136 -16.16 12.19 16.67
N ARG A 137 -15.89 12.86 15.55
CA ARG A 137 -14.53 13.12 15.09
C ARG A 137 -13.72 13.94 16.09
N LEU A 138 -14.33 14.89 16.77
CA LEU A 138 -13.63 15.74 17.74
C LEU A 138 -13.14 14.90 18.91
N LYS A 139 -13.99 14.07 19.49
CA LYS A 139 -13.58 13.16 20.57
C LYS A 139 -12.51 12.15 20.12
N PHE A 140 -12.62 11.67 18.89
CA PHE A 140 -11.64 10.75 18.31
C PHE A 140 -10.27 11.41 18.14
N GLU A 141 -10.21 12.59 17.50
CA GLU A 141 -8.97 13.33 17.29
C GLU A 141 -8.33 13.78 18.63
N ASP A 142 -9.14 14.22 19.58
CA ASP A 142 -8.68 14.58 20.93
C ASP A 142 -8.07 13.37 21.64
N LEU A 143 -8.70 12.20 21.56
CA LEU A 143 -8.17 10.98 22.15
C LEU A 143 -6.82 10.60 21.54
N LEU A 144 -6.69 10.68 20.20
CA LEU A 144 -5.43 10.36 19.51
C LEU A 144 -4.29 11.27 19.95
N LYS A 145 -4.54 12.59 20.08
CA LYS A 145 -3.57 13.57 20.55
C LYS A 145 -3.22 13.37 22.02
N GLN A 146 -4.22 13.29 22.92
CA GLN A 146 -4.01 13.12 24.34
C GLN A 146 -3.23 11.84 24.69
N ARG A 147 -3.42 10.77 23.91
CA ARG A 147 -2.75 9.49 24.09
C ARG A 147 -1.51 9.34 23.22
N PHE A 148 -1.16 10.38 22.50
CA PHE A 148 -0.02 10.47 21.62
C PHE A 148 0.11 9.25 20.70
N PHE A 149 -0.95 8.97 19.94
CA PHE A 149 -0.85 8.06 18.80
C PHE A 149 -0.07 8.73 17.67
N TYR A 150 -0.47 9.93 17.30
CA TYR A 150 0.27 10.82 16.41
C TYR A 150 -0.15 12.26 16.64
N ASP A 151 0.74 13.18 16.32
CA ASP A 151 0.45 14.62 16.34
C ASP A 151 1.32 15.33 15.30
N GLN A 152 0.99 16.58 15.00
CA GLN A 152 1.73 17.38 14.04
C GLN A 152 3.18 17.57 14.48
N SER A 153 4.13 17.27 13.57
CA SER A 153 5.56 17.44 13.84
C SER A 153 5.92 18.91 14.10
N PHE A 154 6.91 19.12 14.93
CA PHE A 154 7.45 20.46 15.25
C PHE A 154 6.44 21.40 15.90
N ALA A 155 5.49 20.87 16.69
CA ALA A 155 4.42 21.65 17.31
C ALA A 155 4.93 22.85 18.13
N ILE A 156 6.07 22.72 18.83
CA ILE A 156 6.69 23.81 19.59
C ILE A 156 7.22 24.97 18.73
N TYR A 157 7.38 24.74 17.41
CA TYR A 157 7.71 25.75 16.40
C TYR A 157 6.52 26.19 15.55
N GLY A 158 5.30 25.88 15.97
CA GLY A 158 4.07 26.18 15.23
C GLY A 158 3.56 25.05 14.35
N GLY A 159 4.29 23.94 14.26
CA GLY A 159 3.93 22.79 13.48
C GLY A 159 4.17 22.94 11.97
N VAL A 160 4.33 21.83 11.27
CA VAL A 160 4.43 21.79 9.79
C VAL A 160 3.31 20.91 9.25
N THR A 161 2.41 21.51 8.50
CA THR A 161 1.26 20.79 7.92
C THR A 161 1.73 19.65 7.00
N GLY A 162 1.13 18.46 7.15
CA GLY A 162 1.49 17.28 6.36
C GLY A 162 2.70 16.49 6.87
N LEU A 163 3.32 16.94 7.98
CA LEU A 163 4.32 16.18 8.72
C LEU A 163 3.76 15.80 10.10
N TYR A 164 3.89 14.53 10.46
CA TYR A 164 3.35 13.99 11.71
C TYR A 164 4.36 13.09 12.40
N ASP A 165 4.46 13.23 13.71
CA ASP A 165 5.22 12.34 14.57
C ASP A 165 4.30 11.27 15.13
N PHE A 166 4.77 10.02 15.15
CA PHE A 166 4.10 8.93 15.82
C PHE A 166 4.63 8.84 17.25
N GLY A 167 3.74 9.01 18.22
CA GLY A 167 4.05 8.78 19.62
C GLY A 167 4.20 7.31 19.96
N PRO A 168 4.43 6.94 21.25
CA PRO A 168 4.68 5.57 21.66
C PRO A 168 3.59 4.58 21.20
N MET A 169 2.31 4.99 21.26
CA MET A 169 1.19 4.14 20.85
C MET A 169 1.15 3.98 19.33
N GLY A 170 1.27 5.08 18.59
CA GLY A 170 1.26 5.06 17.14
C GLY A 170 2.47 4.34 16.54
N CYS A 171 3.67 4.55 17.10
CA CYS A 171 4.89 3.89 16.69
C CYS A 171 4.78 2.37 16.84
N ALA A 172 4.34 1.89 18.01
CA ALA A 172 4.18 0.46 18.26
C ALA A 172 3.10 -0.18 17.36
N MET A 173 1.95 0.52 17.16
CA MET A 173 0.91 0.05 16.24
C MET A 173 1.41 -0.05 14.80
N LYS A 174 2.09 0.98 14.30
CA LYS A 174 2.70 1.01 12.97
C LYS A 174 3.69 -0.15 12.78
N ALA A 175 4.56 -0.38 13.75
CA ALA A 175 5.52 -1.48 13.72
C ALA A 175 4.82 -2.86 13.67
N ASN A 176 3.75 -3.06 14.45
CA ASN A 176 2.97 -4.29 14.43
C ASN A 176 2.26 -4.50 13.08
N MET A 177 1.70 -3.45 12.48
CA MET A 177 1.07 -3.50 11.16
C MET A 177 2.08 -3.87 10.08
N ILE A 178 3.27 -3.26 10.07
CA ILE A 178 4.36 -3.56 9.14
C ILE A 178 4.85 -5.00 9.33
N ASN A 179 5.01 -5.44 10.56
CA ASN A 179 5.43 -6.81 10.86
C ASN A 179 4.40 -7.84 10.38
N LEU A 180 3.10 -7.55 10.56
CA LEU A 180 2.02 -8.37 10.02
C LEU A 180 2.03 -8.38 8.49
N TRP A 181 2.30 -7.23 7.85
CA TRP A 181 2.44 -7.11 6.40
C TRP A 181 3.61 -7.97 5.87
N ARG A 182 4.79 -7.88 6.52
CA ARG A 182 5.96 -8.71 6.19
C ARG A 182 5.65 -10.20 6.31
N ASN A 183 4.97 -10.61 7.38
CA ASN A 183 4.55 -12.00 7.53
C ASN A 183 3.53 -12.44 6.48
N HIS A 184 2.58 -11.57 6.13
CA HIS A 184 1.49 -11.87 5.20
C HIS A 184 1.94 -11.92 3.75
N PHE A 185 2.84 -11.03 3.32
CA PHE A 185 3.35 -10.95 1.95
C PHE A 185 4.73 -11.56 1.83
N VAL A 186 5.76 -11.00 2.47
CA VAL A 186 7.14 -11.42 2.24
C VAL A 186 7.35 -12.89 2.60
N LEU A 187 6.96 -13.32 3.81
CA LEU A 187 7.18 -14.70 4.24
C LEU A 187 6.25 -15.71 3.56
N GLN A 188 4.93 -15.43 3.50
CA GLN A 188 3.97 -16.40 2.94
C GLN A 188 4.08 -16.55 1.44
N GLU A 189 4.51 -15.51 0.73
CA GLU A 189 4.67 -15.51 -0.72
C GLU A 189 6.14 -15.67 -1.17
N ASN A 190 7.07 -15.84 -0.21
CA ASN A 190 8.50 -16.02 -0.48
C ASN A 190 9.08 -14.90 -1.37
N MET A 191 8.80 -13.64 -1.00
CA MET A 191 9.28 -12.47 -1.73
C MET A 191 10.69 -12.06 -1.33
N LEU A 192 11.39 -11.40 -2.23
CA LEU A 192 12.70 -10.82 -1.99
C LEU A 192 12.53 -9.42 -1.38
N GLU A 193 12.78 -9.26 -0.09
CA GLU A 193 12.72 -7.94 0.56
C GLU A 193 14.02 -7.17 0.31
N VAL A 194 13.89 -5.91 -0.13
CA VAL A 194 15.03 -5.01 -0.38
C VAL A 194 14.82 -3.68 0.35
N ASP A 195 15.93 -2.98 0.60
CA ASP A 195 15.94 -1.62 1.13
C ASP A 195 16.83 -0.75 0.23
N CYS A 196 16.21 0.16 -0.52
CA CYS A 196 16.89 1.02 -1.49
C CYS A 196 16.99 2.46 -0.97
N SER A 197 17.95 3.21 -1.51
CA SER A 197 18.21 4.60 -1.11
C SER A 197 16.98 5.51 -1.28
N VAL A 198 16.74 6.34 -0.28
CA VAL A 198 15.72 7.41 -0.31
C VAL A 198 16.11 8.51 -1.29
N LEU A 199 17.40 8.89 -1.30
CA LEU A 199 17.94 9.88 -2.22
C LEU A 199 18.06 9.25 -3.60
N THR A 200 17.26 9.72 -4.55
CA THR A 200 17.16 9.16 -5.90
C THR A 200 17.67 10.16 -6.92
N PRO A 201 18.69 9.81 -7.73
CA PRO A 201 19.20 10.69 -8.78
C PRO A 201 18.12 11.08 -9.79
N GLU A 202 18.19 12.32 -10.31
CA GLU A 202 17.23 12.86 -11.29
C GLU A 202 17.02 11.94 -12.50
N ASN A 203 18.09 11.33 -13.01
CA ASN A 203 18.02 10.45 -14.19
C ASN A 203 17.08 9.26 -14.01
N VAL A 204 17.01 8.68 -12.80
CA VAL A 204 16.10 7.57 -12.47
C VAL A 204 14.65 8.04 -12.58
N LEU A 205 14.33 9.17 -11.93
CA LEU A 205 12.98 9.73 -11.91
C LEU A 205 12.56 10.39 -13.23
N LYS A 206 13.52 10.77 -14.05
CA LYS A 206 13.28 11.21 -15.42
C LYS A 206 12.95 10.03 -16.33
N ALA A 207 13.67 8.91 -16.21
CA ALA A 207 13.37 7.70 -16.96
C ALA A 207 11.97 7.16 -16.68
N SER A 208 11.53 7.15 -15.42
CA SER A 208 10.19 6.74 -15.03
C SER A 208 9.08 7.78 -15.33
N GLY A 209 9.45 9.00 -15.75
CA GLY A 209 8.52 10.08 -16.10
C GLY A 209 8.08 10.97 -14.93
N HIS A 210 8.55 10.73 -13.70
CA HIS A 210 8.16 11.53 -12.53
C HIS A 210 8.63 12.99 -12.61
N VAL A 211 9.81 13.26 -13.17
CA VAL A 211 10.31 14.63 -13.32
C VAL A 211 9.39 15.45 -14.20
N ASP A 212 8.86 14.85 -15.26
CA ASP A 212 8.12 15.56 -16.31
C ASP A 212 6.60 15.60 -16.09
N ARG A 213 6.05 14.67 -15.30
CA ARG A 213 4.59 14.45 -15.20
C ARG A 213 4.03 14.50 -13.79
N PHE A 214 4.88 14.44 -12.76
CA PHE A 214 4.44 14.40 -11.37
C PHE A 214 4.28 15.81 -10.80
N SER A 215 3.33 16.58 -11.36
CA SER A 215 3.07 17.97 -10.98
C SER A 215 1.59 18.27 -10.88
N ASP A 216 1.24 19.16 -9.94
CA ASP A 216 -0.09 19.75 -9.78
C ASP A 216 -0.05 21.24 -10.11
N TRP A 217 -1.15 21.80 -10.57
CA TRP A 217 -1.30 23.24 -10.79
C TRP A 217 -1.53 23.96 -9.45
N MET A 218 -0.69 24.95 -9.15
CA MET A 218 -0.69 25.69 -7.90
C MET A 218 -0.97 27.18 -8.15
N VAL A 219 -1.83 27.79 -7.31
CA VAL A 219 -2.03 29.23 -7.21
C VAL A 219 -1.69 29.72 -5.80
N LYS A 220 -1.27 30.99 -5.69
CA LYS A 220 -0.92 31.62 -4.41
C LYS A 220 -1.83 32.80 -4.11
N ASP A 221 -2.21 32.96 -2.87
CA ASP A 221 -2.77 34.20 -2.35
C ASP A 221 -1.71 35.32 -2.45
N LEU A 222 -2.01 36.40 -3.17
CA LEU A 222 -1.04 37.45 -3.48
C LEU A 222 -0.59 38.26 -2.26
N LYS A 223 -1.33 38.21 -1.14
CA LYS A 223 -0.97 38.94 0.09
C LYS A 223 -0.35 38.06 1.14
N THR A 224 -0.87 36.85 1.33
CA THR A 224 -0.42 35.95 2.39
C THR A 224 0.62 34.93 1.90
N GLY A 225 0.69 34.68 0.59
CA GLY A 225 1.54 33.65 0.00
C GLY A 225 1.01 32.24 0.22
N GLU A 226 -0.19 32.06 0.80
CA GLU A 226 -0.80 30.75 0.99
C GLU A 226 -1.08 30.09 -0.35
N CYS A 227 -0.70 28.80 -0.47
CA CYS A 227 -0.77 28.04 -1.71
C CYS A 227 -1.97 27.11 -1.74
N PHE A 228 -2.62 27.03 -2.90
CA PHE A 228 -3.76 26.15 -3.15
C PHE A 228 -3.56 25.37 -4.46
N ARG A 229 -4.07 24.15 -4.53
CA ARG A 229 -4.21 23.45 -5.81
C ARG A 229 -5.30 24.14 -6.62
N ALA A 230 -4.94 24.56 -7.83
CA ALA A 230 -5.84 25.34 -8.69
C ALA A 230 -7.09 24.54 -9.10
N ASP A 231 -6.92 23.27 -9.44
CA ASP A 231 -8.01 22.35 -9.78
C ASP A 231 -9.00 22.15 -8.62
N HIS A 232 -8.50 21.92 -7.40
CA HIS A 232 -9.32 21.78 -6.21
C HIS A 232 -10.03 23.09 -5.85
N LEU A 233 -9.35 24.21 -6.00
CA LEU A 233 -9.92 25.53 -5.73
C LEU A 233 -11.07 25.84 -6.68
N ILE A 234 -10.87 25.63 -7.98
CA ILE A 234 -11.91 25.81 -9.00
C ILE A 234 -13.07 24.86 -8.73
N LYS A 235 -12.79 23.60 -8.47
CA LYS A 235 -13.79 22.58 -8.15
C LYS A 235 -14.68 22.99 -6.97
N ASN A 236 -14.07 23.34 -5.83
CA ASN A 236 -14.79 23.74 -4.63
C ASN A 236 -15.63 25.00 -4.85
N PHE A 237 -15.12 25.97 -5.63
CA PHE A 237 -15.86 27.18 -6.00
C PHE A 237 -17.08 26.82 -6.85
N VAL A 238 -16.91 26.01 -7.87
CA VAL A 238 -18.00 25.62 -8.77
C VAL A 238 -19.07 24.81 -8.01
N GLU A 239 -18.66 23.88 -7.17
CA GLU A 239 -19.58 23.11 -6.32
C GLU A 239 -20.44 24.04 -5.44
N LYS A 240 -19.80 24.98 -4.75
CA LYS A 240 -20.50 25.98 -3.91
C LYS A 240 -21.48 26.85 -4.71
N MET A 241 -21.09 27.30 -5.89
CA MET A 241 -21.96 28.10 -6.76
C MET A 241 -23.13 27.31 -7.34
N CYS A 242 -22.91 26.00 -7.63
CA CYS A 242 -23.99 25.12 -8.08
C CYS A 242 -25.02 24.82 -6.98
N GLU A 243 -24.57 24.75 -5.72
CA GLU A 243 -25.44 24.55 -4.55
C GLU A 243 -26.23 25.83 -4.19
N ASP A 244 -25.70 27.02 -4.46
CA ASP A 244 -26.39 28.28 -4.15
C ASP A 244 -27.64 28.45 -5.03
N THR A 245 -28.79 28.54 -4.37
CA THR A 245 -30.08 28.76 -5.03
C THR A 245 -30.18 30.11 -5.75
N LYS A 246 -29.31 31.07 -5.42
CA LYS A 246 -29.30 32.42 -6.04
C LYS A 246 -28.51 32.44 -7.36
N THR A 247 -27.71 31.43 -7.66
CA THR A 247 -26.95 31.39 -8.90
C THR A 247 -27.85 31.08 -10.10
N PRO A 248 -27.84 31.91 -11.16
CA PRO A 248 -28.66 31.70 -12.36
C PRO A 248 -28.36 30.36 -13.03
N ALA A 249 -29.40 29.73 -13.62
CA ALA A 249 -29.27 28.41 -14.26
C ALA A 249 -28.21 28.39 -15.39
N SER A 250 -28.12 29.46 -16.18
CA SER A 250 -27.13 29.61 -17.24
C SER A 250 -25.68 29.61 -16.72
N VAL A 251 -25.44 30.26 -15.56
CA VAL A 251 -24.13 30.28 -14.92
C VAL A 251 -23.79 28.89 -14.33
N LYS A 252 -24.79 28.21 -13.76
CA LYS A 252 -24.60 26.83 -13.27
C LYS A 252 -24.21 25.86 -14.40
N GLU A 253 -24.81 26.04 -15.57
CA GLU A 253 -24.50 25.21 -16.74
C GLU A 253 -23.08 25.45 -17.26
N GLU A 254 -22.69 26.73 -17.37
CA GLU A 254 -21.30 27.09 -17.70
C GLU A 254 -20.29 26.55 -16.67
N LEU A 255 -20.58 26.70 -15.39
CA LEU A 255 -19.68 26.19 -14.32
C LEU A 255 -19.58 24.67 -14.32
N LYS A 256 -20.62 23.96 -14.69
CA LYS A 256 -20.57 22.50 -14.89
C LYS A 256 -19.68 22.15 -16.07
N GLU A 257 -19.70 22.93 -17.14
CA GLU A 257 -18.81 22.74 -18.27
C GLU A 257 -17.33 22.97 -17.90
N VAL A 258 -17.05 23.94 -17.02
CA VAL A 258 -15.72 24.16 -16.45
C VAL A 258 -15.26 22.93 -15.66
N LEU A 259 -16.09 22.38 -14.77
CA LEU A 259 -15.76 21.15 -14.07
C LEU A 259 -15.43 19.99 -15.02
N ALA A 260 -16.08 19.98 -16.19
CA ALA A 260 -15.91 18.99 -17.24
C ALA A 260 -14.52 18.89 -17.79
N LYS A 261 -14.03 20.03 -18.05
CA LYS A 261 -12.77 20.19 -18.75
C LYS A 261 -11.60 20.30 -17.79
N LEU A 262 -11.84 20.46 -16.49
CA LEU A 262 -10.87 20.85 -15.48
C LEU A 262 -9.63 19.95 -15.44
N GLU A 263 -9.80 18.64 -15.60
CA GLU A 263 -8.69 17.69 -15.61
C GLU A 263 -7.79 17.78 -16.86
N GLY A 264 -8.31 18.38 -17.93
CA GLY A 264 -7.56 18.65 -19.17
C GLY A 264 -7.05 20.07 -19.29
N PHE A 265 -7.29 20.95 -18.28
CA PHE A 265 -6.89 22.35 -18.33
C PHE A 265 -5.38 22.51 -18.16
N ASN A 266 -4.81 23.34 -19.00
CA ASN A 266 -3.46 23.89 -18.81
C ASN A 266 -3.51 25.12 -17.89
N ASP A 267 -2.37 25.75 -17.66
CA ASP A 267 -2.21 26.97 -16.87
C ASP A 267 -3.11 28.12 -17.35
N ALA A 268 -3.14 28.38 -18.67
CA ALA A 268 -3.93 29.44 -19.27
C ALA A 268 -5.43 29.18 -19.11
N ASP A 269 -5.88 27.94 -19.28
CA ASP A 269 -7.29 27.56 -19.10
C ASP A 269 -7.74 27.77 -17.66
N MET A 270 -6.95 27.33 -16.68
CA MET A 270 -7.23 27.54 -15.26
C MET A 270 -7.21 29.01 -14.88
N HIS A 271 -6.24 29.77 -15.40
CA HIS A 271 -6.16 31.21 -15.18
C HIS A 271 -7.40 31.93 -15.71
N ASN A 272 -7.84 31.61 -16.92
CA ASN A 272 -9.03 32.18 -17.54
C ASN A 272 -10.29 31.94 -16.68
N VAL A 273 -10.44 30.72 -16.13
CA VAL A 273 -11.55 30.38 -15.24
C VAL A 273 -11.49 31.17 -13.93
N ILE A 274 -10.31 31.28 -13.32
CA ILE A 274 -10.13 32.02 -12.06
C ILE A 274 -10.48 33.48 -12.26
N VAL A 275 -9.99 34.10 -13.33
CA VAL A 275 -10.26 35.52 -13.64
C VAL A 275 -11.71 35.73 -14.02
N LYS A 276 -12.28 34.94 -14.93
CA LYS A 276 -13.65 35.06 -15.41
C LYS A 276 -14.67 34.98 -14.29
N HIS A 277 -14.51 34.03 -13.38
CA HIS A 277 -15.43 33.81 -12.26
C HIS A 277 -15.01 34.53 -10.99
N LYS A 278 -13.95 35.37 -11.04
CA LYS A 278 -13.41 36.14 -9.89
C LYS A 278 -13.16 35.24 -8.68
N ILE A 279 -12.58 34.07 -8.92
CA ILE A 279 -12.28 33.13 -7.85
C ILE A 279 -11.16 33.72 -6.99
N LYS A 280 -11.38 33.77 -5.69
CA LYS A 280 -10.47 34.36 -4.69
C LYS A 280 -10.02 33.31 -3.68
N SER A 281 -9.01 33.64 -2.91
CA SER A 281 -8.55 32.82 -1.79
C SER A 281 -9.74 32.47 -0.89
N PRO A 282 -10.00 31.18 -0.61
CA PRO A 282 -11.11 30.74 0.21
C PRO A 282 -10.96 31.11 1.69
N VAL A 283 -9.74 31.47 2.11
CA VAL A 283 -9.40 31.82 3.49
C VAL A 283 -9.49 33.32 3.72
N THR A 284 -8.92 34.10 2.82
CA THR A 284 -8.72 35.54 3.01
C THR A 284 -9.58 36.42 2.10
N GLY A 285 -10.11 35.88 0.99
CA GLY A 285 -10.80 36.64 -0.05
C GLY A 285 -9.88 37.49 -0.94
N ASN A 286 -8.57 37.34 -0.83
CA ASN A 286 -7.59 38.04 -1.67
C ASN A 286 -7.54 37.50 -3.09
N GLU A 287 -6.94 38.27 -4.01
CA GLU A 287 -6.63 37.84 -5.38
C GLU A 287 -5.56 36.74 -5.38
N LEU A 288 -5.61 35.89 -6.40
CA LEU A 288 -4.72 34.74 -6.60
C LEU A 288 -3.70 35.03 -7.71
N SER A 289 -2.53 34.38 -7.62
CA SER A 289 -1.53 34.39 -8.68
C SER A 289 -2.02 33.61 -9.91
N GLU A 290 -1.30 33.75 -11.03
CA GLU A 290 -1.42 32.81 -12.14
C GLU A 290 -1.09 31.37 -11.68
N PRO A 291 -1.74 30.36 -12.29
CA PRO A 291 -1.39 28.97 -12.04
C PRO A 291 0.02 28.64 -12.49
N ILE A 292 0.78 27.95 -11.67
CA ILE A 292 2.13 27.47 -11.99
C ILE A 292 2.18 25.95 -11.78
N ALA A 293 2.87 25.24 -12.65
CA ALA A 293 3.13 23.81 -12.45
C ALA A 293 4.07 23.64 -11.25
N PHE A 294 3.61 22.89 -10.26
CA PHE A 294 4.36 22.60 -9.05
C PHE A 294 4.67 21.12 -9.00
N ASN A 295 5.97 20.79 -9.17
CA ASN A 295 6.41 19.41 -9.06
C ASN A 295 6.29 18.92 -7.61
N LEU A 296 5.64 17.77 -7.42
CA LEU A 296 5.37 17.21 -6.09
C LEU A 296 6.57 16.49 -5.46
N MET A 297 7.72 16.45 -6.11
CA MET A 297 8.93 15.88 -5.52
C MET A 297 9.71 16.93 -4.73
N PHE A 298 10.38 16.49 -3.67
CA PHE A 298 11.34 17.31 -2.94
C PHE A 298 12.71 17.25 -3.62
N PRO A 299 13.18 18.35 -4.26
CA PRO A 299 14.50 18.38 -4.88
C PRO A 299 15.60 18.47 -3.82
N THR A 300 16.74 17.86 -4.11
CA THR A 300 17.95 17.94 -3.29
C THR A 300 19.19 17.79 -4.17
N ILE A 301 20.37 17.89 -3.57
CA ILE A 301 21.66 17.79 -4.23
C ILE A 301 22.50 16.76 -3.49
N ILE A 302 23.18 15.88 -4.22
CA ILE A 302 24.10 14.90 -3.65
C ILE A 302 25.53 15.38 -3.87
N GLY A 303 26.30 15.42 -2.81
CA GLY A 303 27.71 15.79 -2.81
C GLY A 303 27.96 17.30 -2.71
N PRO A 304 29.21 17.70 -2.43
CA PRO A 304 29.57 19.09 -2.15
C PRO A 304 29.70 19.98 -3.41
N THR A 305 29.85 19.40 -4.59
CA THR A 305 30.00 20.14 -5.84
C THR A 305 28.68 20.72 -6.36
N GLY A 306 27.56 20.17 -5.94
CA GLY A 306 26.25 20.62 -6.42
C GLY A 306 25.83 20.10 -7.79
N ASP A 307 26.62 19.24 -8.41
CA ASP A 307 26.40 18.80 -9.80
C ASP A 307 25.38 17.66 -9.92
N LEU A 308 25.25 16.83 -8.87
CA LEU A 308 24.34 15.70 -8.90
C LEU A 308 22.97 16.06 -8.30
N LYS A 309 22.04 16.40 -9.18
CA LYS A 309 20.64 16.62 -8.80
C LYS A 309 19.97 15.33 -8.41
N ALA A 310 19.16 15.39 -7.38
CA ALA A 310 18.41 14.27 -6.84
C ALA A 310 17.08 14.73 -6.24
N TYR A 311 16.27 13.77 -5.84
CA TYR A 311 15.01 14.01 -5.14
C TYR A 311 14.86 13.01 -3.98
N LEU A 312 14.07 13.38 -2.97
CA LEU A 312 13.50 12.40 -2.08
C LEU A 312 12.46 11.60 -2.87
N ARG A 313 12.57 10.27 -2.85
CA ARG A 313 11.73 9.37 -3.68
C ARG A 313 10.23 9.55 -3.40
N PRO A 314 9.37 9.69 -4.43
CA PRO A 314 7.91 9.79 -4.26
C PRO A 314 7.23 8.43 -4.05
N GLU A 315 7.94 7.33 -4.36
CA GLU A 315 7.53 5.92 -4.23
C GLU A 315 8.77 5.04 -4.00
N THR A 316 8.58 3.80 -3.59
CA THR A 316 9.69 2.86 -3.35
C THR A 316 9.98 1.95 -4.54
N ALA A 317 9.05 1.84 -5.50
CA ALA A 317 9.09 0.96 -6.67
C ALA A 317 10.35 1.13 -7.53
N GLN A 318 10.78 2.37 -7.80
CA GLN A 318 11.88 2.65 -8.71
C GLN A 318 13.21 2.01 -8.25
N GLY A 319 13.42 1.93 -6.94
CA GLY A 319 14.56 1.23 -6.36
C GLY A 319 14.59 -0.26 -6.70
N ILE A 320 13.43 -0.89 -6.78
CA ILE A 320 13.30 -2.30 -7.17
C ILE A 320 13.59 -2.47 -8.66
N PHE A 321 13.04 -1.61 -9.53
CA PHE A 321 13.23 -1.70 -10.97
C PHE A 321 14.69 -1.56 -11.40
N VAL A 322 15.43 -0.60 -10.85
CA VAL A 322 16.85 -0.43 -11.18
C VAL A 322 17.73 -1.58 -10.66
N ASN A 323 17.24 -2.36 -9.70
CA ASN A 323 17.91 -3.55 -9.18
C ASN A 323 17.38 -4.86 -9.79
N PHE A 324 16.45 -4.80 -10.75
CA PHE A 324 15.79 -5.99 -11.32
C PHE A 324 16.76 -7.09 -11.74
N LYS A 325 17.83 -6.75 -12.45
CA LYS A 325 18.82 -7.73 -12.93
C LYS A 325 19.47 -8.49 -11.79
N ARG A 326 19.85 -7.81 -10.70
CA ARG A 326 20.44 -8.43 -9.51
C ARG A 326 19.43 -9.31 -8.79
N LEU A 327 18.17 -8.90 -8.74
CA LEU A 327 17.09 -9.67 -8.13
C LEU A 327 16.77 -10.93 -8.94
N LEU A 328 16.75 -10.80 -10.27
CA LEU A 328 16.58 -11.93 -11.17
C LEU A 328 17.74 -12.93 -11.04
N GLU A 329 18.99 -12.46 -11.01
CA GLU A 329 20.17 -13.29 -10.75
C GLU A 329 20.09 -14.00 -9.40
N PHE A 330 19.70 -13.27 -8.34
CA PHE A 330 19.49 -13.85 -7.00
C PHE A 330 18.41 -14.94 -7.02
N ASN A 331 17.35 -14.75 -7.82
CA ASN A 331 16.31 -15.74 -8.06
C ASN A 331 16.67 -16.79 -9.13
N GLN A 332 17.95 -16.94 -9.46
CA GLN A 332 18.48 -17.94 -10.43
C GLN A 332 17.86 -17.80 -11.83
N GLY A 333 17.56 -16.58 -12.27
CA GLY A 333 16.98 -16.29 -13.59
C GLY A 333 15.54 -16.73 -13.77
N LYS A 334 14.82 -17.11 -12.71
CA LYS A 334 13.47 -17.68 -12.80
C LYS A 334 12.39 -16.61 -12.61
N LEU A 335 11.34 -16.70 -13.43
CA LEU A 335 10.07 -15.99 -13.29
C LEU A 335 8.94 -17.02 -13.04
N PRO A 336 7.82 -16.64 -12.40
CA PRO A 336 7.60 -15.34 -11.73
C PRO A 336 8.32 -15.24 -10.38
N PHE A 337 8.62 -14.03 -9.96
CA PHE A 337 9.04 -13.73 -8.59
C PHE A 337 8.58 -12.32 -8.19
N ALA A 338 8.53 -12.03 -6.89
CA ALA A 338 8.21 -10.72 -6.36
C ALA A 338 9.34 -10.17 -5.52
N ALA A 339 9.57 -8.86 -5.62
CA ALA A 339 10.38 -8.12 -4.68
C ALA A 339 9.50 -7.15 -3.90
N ALA A 340 9.87 -6.88 -2.66
CA ALA A 340 9.11 -6.03 -1.75
C ALA A 340 10.02 -5.02 -1.08
N GLN A 341 9.50 -3.81 -0.84
CA GLN A 341 10.21 -2.76 -0.11
C GLN A 341 9.27 -2.07 0.87
N ILE A 342 9.79 -1.82 2.09
CA ILE A 342 9.15 -1.02 3.11
C ILE A 342 10.00 0.22 3.31
N GLY A 343 9.41 1.41 3.17
CA GLY A 343 10.19 2.64 3.31
C GLY A 343 9.35 3.91 3.28
N SER A 344 10.01 5.05 3.48
CA SER A 344 9.37 6.36 3.35
C SER A 344 9.29 6.79 1.90
N GLY A 345 8.11 7.28 1.51
CA GLY A 345 7.85 8.06 0.32
C GLY A 345 7.63 9.52 0.68
N PHE A 346 7.92 10.43 -0.27
CA PHE A 346 7.87 11.87 -0.06
C PHE A 346 7.13 12.56 -1.21
N ARG A 347 6.07 13.27 -0.88
CA ARG A 347 5.32 14.08 -1.88
C ARG A 347 5.10 15.47 -1.32
N ASN A 348 5.66 16.48 -1.96
CA ASN A 348 5.56 17.88 -1.52
C ASN A 348 4.15 18.41 -1.80
N GLU A 349 3.17 17.87 -1.09
CA GLU A 349 1.76 18.25 -1.20
C GLU A 349 1.58 19.76 -1.01
N ILE A 350 0.82 20.40 -1.91
CA ILE A 350 0.61 21.86 -1.91
C ILE A 350 -0.13 22.28 -0.65
N SER A 351 -1.21 21.58 -0.30
CA SER A 351 -2.05 21.92 0.87
C SER A 351 -2.55 20.64 1.54
N PRO A 352 -1.67 19.92 2.27
CA PRO A 352 -2.07 18.69 2.95
C PRO A 352 -3.02 18.99 4.11
N ARG A 353 -4.13 18.27 4.17
CA ARG A 353 -5.14 18.34 5.22
C ARG A 353 -5.62 16.92 5.55
N GLN A 354 -6.41 16.75 6.61
CA GLN A 354 -7.04 15.49 7.01
C GLN A 354 -6.07 14.49 7.71
N GLY A 355 -5.12 14.98 8.52
CA GLY A 355 -4.26 14.13 9.34
C GLY A 355 -3.42 13.16 8.51
N LEU A 356 -3.42 11.88 8.87
CA LEU A 356 -2.60 10.84 8.21
C LEU A 356 -3.05 10.48 6.78
N ILE A 357 -4.13 11.05 6.27
CA ILE A 357 -4.66 10.72 4.94
C ILE A 357 -3.84 11.35 3.83
N ARG A 358 -3.34 12.57 4.04
CA ARG A 358 -2.52 13.29 3.06
C ARG A 358 -1.29 13.89 3.72
N LEU A 359 -0.17 13.23 3.53
CA LEU A 359 1.12 13.51 4.17
C LEU A 359 2.16 13.93 3.13
N ARG A 360 3.16 14.69 3.58
CA ARG A 360 4.37 15.00 2.81
C ARG A 360 5.46 13.94 2.96
N GLU A 361 5.49 13.25 4.09
CA GLU A 361 6.31 12.09 4.37
C GLU A 361 5.42 10.97 4.89
N PHE A 362 5.48 9.79 4.28
CA PHE A 362 4.61 8.67 4.62
C PHE A 362 5.32 7.33 4.42
N THR A 363 4.94 6.34 5.20
CA THR A 363 5.45 4.98 5.07
C THR A 363 4.64 4.22 4.04
N MET A 364 5.35 3.64 3.07
CA MET A 364 4.81 2.74 2.05
C MET A 364 5.34 1.32 2.25
N CYS A 365 4.53 0.35 1.82
CA CYS A 365 4.98 -1.02 1.58
C CYS A 365 4.57 -1.36 0.15
N GLU A 366 5.53 -1.63 -0.72
CA GLU A 366 5.29 -1.89 -2.13
C GLU A 366 5.84 -3.25 -2.53
N ILE A 367 5.17 -3.88 -3.47
CA ILE A 367 5.51 -5.19 -4.04
C ILE A 367 5.56 -5.03 -5.54
N GLU A 368 6.65 -5.48 -6.15
CA GLU A 368 6.80 -5.57 -7.60
C GLU A 368 6.87 -7.05 -7.99
N HIS A 369 5.77 -7.59 -8.52
CA HIS A 369 5.68 -8.97 -8.95
C HIS A 369 5.94 -9.06 -10.45
N PHE A 370 7.08 -9.66 -10.81
CA PHE A 370 7.56 -9.79 -12.19
C PHE A 370 7.03 -11.07 -12.83
N VAL A 371 6.36 -10.93 -13.99
CA VAL A 371 5.73 -12.04 -14.72
C VAL A 371 6.02 -11.97 -16.23
N ASP A 372 5.88 -13.09 -16.92
CA ASP A 372 5.85 -13.12 -18.39
C ASP A 372 4.64 -12.32 -18.88
N PRO A 373 4.79 -11.28 -19.75
CA PRO A 373 3.69 -10.48 -20.24
C PRO A 373 2.61 -11.29 -20.99
N ASN A 374 3.00 -12.43 -21.55
CA ASN A 374 2.10 -13.34 -22.26
C ASN A 374 1.46 -14.39 -21.34
N ASN A 375 1.93 -14.50 -20.09
CA ASN A 375 1.39 -15.44 -19.11
C ASN A 375 1.37 -14.80 -17.71
N LYS A 376 0.27 -14.12 -17.40
CA LYS A 376 0.03 -13.49 -16.07
C LYS A 376 -0.85 -14.37 -15.18
N SER A 377 -0.78 -15.70 -15.34
CA SER A 377 -1.42 -16.65 -14.44
C SER A 377 -0.67 -16.69 -13.09
N HIS A 378 -1.37 -17.07 -12.03
CA HIS A 378 -0.77 -17.16 -10.70
C HIS A 378 -0.92 -18.57 -10.12
N PRO A 379 0.17 -19.25 -9.69
CA PRO A 379 0.13 -20.66 -9.28
C PRO A 379 -0.78 -20.93 -8.07
N LYS A 380 -1.07 -19.93 -7.27
CA LYS A 380 -1.97 -20.01 -6.10
C LYS A 380 -3.37 -19.46 -6.38
N PHE A 381 -3.71 -19.08 -7.62
CA PHE A 381 -5.01 -18.46 -7.94
C PHE A 381 -6.18 -19.37 -7.63
N GLU A 382 -6.07 -20.66 -7.92
CA GLU A 382 -7.07 -21.68 -7.60
C GLU A 382 -7.48 -21.70 -6.11
N GLN A 383 -6.58 -21.28 -5.19
CA GLN A 383 -6.87 -21.23 -3.75
C GLN A 383 -7.76 -20.04 -3.36
N VAL A 384 -7.91 -19.08 -4.25
CA VAL A 384 -8.63 -17.83 -3.98
C VAL A 384 -9.76 -17.53 -4.95
N LYS A 385 -9.91 -18.26 -6.05
CA LYS A 385 -10.88 -17.99 -7.13
C LYS A 385 -12.33 -17.85 -6.63
N ASP A 386 -12.72 -18.59 -5.60
CA ASP A 386 -14.06 -18.53 -5.00
C ASP A 386 -14.19 -17.43 -3.93
N TYR A 387 -13.15 -16.60 -3.72
CA TYR A 387 -13.17 -15.56 -2.72
C TYR A 387 -13.93 -14.35 -3.23
N ASN A 388 -14.95 -13.93 -2.48
CA ASN A 388 -15.80 -12.80 -2.85
C ASN A 388 -15.14 -11.47 -2.48
N LEU A 389 -15.11 -10.53 -3.43
CA LEU A 389 -14.72 -9.14 -3.24
C LEU A 389 -15.88 -8.21 -3.64
N ILE A 390 -15.96 -7.05 -3.01
CA ILE A 390 -16.85 -5.97 -3.42
C ILE A 390 -16.11 -5.15 -4.47
N LEU A 391 -16.56 -5.24 -5.73
CA LEU A 391 -15.93 -4.65 -6.91
C LEU A 391 -16.79 -3.50 -7.44
N PHE A 392 -16.20 -2.30 -7.54
CA PHE A 392 -16.81 -1.14 -8.15
C PHE A 392 -16.10 -0.85 -9.48
N SER A 393 -16.52 -1.57 -10.51
CA SER A 393 -15.89 -1.53 -11.81
C SER A 393 -16.09 -0.20 -12.54
N GLY A 394 -15.25 0.05 -13.53
CA GLY A 394 -15.39 1.20 -14.43
C GLY A 394 -16.75 1.23 -15.12
N CYS A 395 -17.29 0.07 -15.51
CA CYS A 395 -18.64 -0.06 -16.10
C CYS A 395 -19.71 0.36 -15.09
N ASN A 396 -19.70 -0.21 -13.88
CA ASN A 396 -20.67 0.15 -12.83
C ASN A 396 -20.60 1.64 -12.46
N GLN A 397 -19.38 2.18 -12.43
CA GLN A 397 -19.17 3.62 -12.23
C GLN A 397 -19.81 4.47 -13.34
N MET A 398 -19.72 4.04 -14.60
CA MET A 398 -20.30 4.75 -15.73
C MET A 398 -21.82 4.59 -15.82
N ASP A 399 -22.33 3.45 -15.37
CA ASP A 399 -23.77 3.12 -15.43
C ASP A 399 -24.54 3.60 -14.19
N GLY A 400 -23.83 4.12 -13.17
CA GLY A 400 -24.44 4.46 -11.89
C GLY A 400 -24.93 3.24 -11.10
N ALA A 401 -24.44 2.06 -11.49
CA ALA A 401 -24.75 0.83 -10.79
C ALA A 401 -23.96 0.77 -9.48
N PRO A 402 -24.46 0.09 -8.44
CA PRO A 402 -23.72 -0.13 -7.21
C PRO A 402 -22.51 -1.05 -7.43
N ALA A 403 -21.60 -1.05 -6.46
CA ALA A 403 -20.54 -2.06 -6.40
C ALA A 403 -21.16 -3.46 -6.25
N GLU A 404 -20.58 -4.43 -6.94
CA GLU A 404 -21.05 -5.82 -6.96
C GLU A 404 -20.14 -6.71 -6.12
N THR A 405 -20.73 -7.72 -5.50
CA THR A 405 -19.96 -8.76 -4.82
C THR A 405 -19.82 -9.96 -5.72
N LEU A 406 -18.59 -10.22 -6.19
CA LEU A 406 -18.28 -11.31 -7.11
C LEU A 406 -17.14 -12.18 -6.59
N PRO A 407 -17.14 -13.49 -6.88
CA PRO A 407 -15.95 -14.33 -6.77
C PRO A 407 -14.85 -13.77 -7.69
N ILE A 408 -13.62 -13.71 -7.21
CA ILE A 408 -12.52 -13.15 -8.02
C ILE A 408 -12.24 -13.96 -9.28
N GLY A 409 -12.48 -15.28 -9.24
CA GLY A 409 -12.39 -16.16 -10.42
C GLY A 409 -13.36 -15.74 -11.52
N ASP A 410 -14.61 -15.43 -11.17
CA ASP A 410 -15.62 -14.94 -12.11
C ASP A 410 -15.23 -13.57 -12.68
N ALA A 411 -14.69 -12.67 -11.85
CA ALA A 411 -14.25 -11.35 -12.29
C ALA A 411 -13.11 -11.44 -13.31
N VAL A 412 -12.15 -12.33 -13.09
CA VAL A 412 -11.04 -12.60 -14.04
C VAL A 412 -11.56 -13.29 -15.31
N ALA A 413 -12.41 -14.30 -15.17
CA ALA A 413 -12.99 -15.00 -16.33
C ALA A 413 -13.81 -14.07 -17.24
N LYS A 414 -14.53 -13.11 -16.66
CA LYS A 414 -15.28 -12.06 -17.38
C LYS A 414 -14.38 -10.92 -17.87
N LYS A 415 -13.08 -10.97 -17.62
CA LYS A 415 -12.12 -9.90 -17.92
C LYS A 415 -12.49 -8.53 -17.30
N LEU A 416 -13.20 -8.56 -16.20
CA LEU A 416 -13.42 -7.39 -15.36
C LEU A 416 -12.13 -7.02 -14.64
N VAL A 417 -11.40 -8.00 -14.15
CA VAL A 417 -10.03 -7.92 -13.64
C VAL A 417 -9.11 -8.51 -14.71
N ALA A 418 -8.07 -7.79 -15.09
CA ALA A 418 -7.27 -8.05 -16.28
C ALA A 418 -6.62 -9.45 -16.31
N ASN A 419 -6.16 -9.95 -15.15
CA ASN A 419 -5.46 -11.23 -15.05
C ASN A 419 -5.51 -11.85 -13.65
N GLU A 420 -5.10 -13.12 -13.55
CA GLU A 420 -5.12 -13.89 -12.30
C GLU A 420 -4.17 -13.33 -11.24
N THR A 421 -2.98 -12.87 -11.64
CA THR A 421 -2.00 -12.34 -10.69
C THR A 421 -2.52 -11.07 -10.02
N LEU A 422 -3.12 -10.15 -10.79
CA LEU A 422 -3.79 -8.96 -10.25
C LEU A 422 -4.91 -9.35 -9.28
N GLY A 423 -5.81 -10.26 -9.69
CA GLY A 423 -6.91 -10.76 -8.87
C GLY A 423 -6.42 -11.47 -7.59
N TYR A 424 -5.34 -12.23 -7.69
CA TYR A 424 -4.71 -12.87 -6.52
C TYR A 424 -4.27 -11.84 -5.48
N TYR A 425 -3.57 -10.79 -5.92
CA TYR A 425 -3.13 -9.74 -5.01
C TYR A 425 -4.28 -8.92 -4.44
N MET A 426 -5.35 -8.66 -5.19
CA MET A 426 -6.55 -8.03 -4.63
C MET A 426 -7.12 -8.83 -3.44
N VAL A 427 -7.17 -10.16 -3.54
CA VAL A 427 -7.60 -11.02 -2.43
C VAL A 427 -6.61 -10.98 -1.26
N ARG A 428 -5.31 -10.98 -1.53
CA ARG A 428 -4.28 -10.89 -0.49
C ARG A 428 -4.35 -9.56 0.26
N VAL A 429 -4.54 -8.46 -0.46
CA VAL A 429 -4.77 -7.12 0.10
C VAL A 429 -6.00 -7.11 1.00
N HIS A 430 -7.13 -7.62 0.52
CA HIS A 430 -8.36 -7.71 1.32
C HIS A 430 -8.15 -8.48 2.63
N LYS A 431 -7.49 -9.64 2.56
CA LYS A 431 -7.20 -10.48 3.75
C LYS A 431 -6.28 -9.76 4.76
N TYR A 432 -5.29 -9.02 4.28
CA TYR A 432 -4.42 -8.21 5.15
C TYR A 432 -5.21 -7.10 5.83
N LEU A 433 -5.99 -6.32 5.06
CA LEU A 433 -6.80 -5.22 5.59
C LEU A 433 -7.79 -5.68 6.65
N MET A 434 -8.42 -6.83 6.48
CA MET A 434 -9.28 -7.42 7.51
C MET A 434 -8.52 -7.80 8.78
N ARG A 435 -7.30 -8.33 8.65
CA ARG A 435 -6.48 -8.74 9.81
C ARG A 435 -5.97 -7.55 10.61
N VAL A 436 -5.68 -6.42 9.96
CA VAL A 436 -5.31 -5.19 10.70
C VAL A 436 -6.51 -4.51 11.36
N GLY A 437 -7.75 -4.90 11.03
CA GLY A 437 -8.97 -4.44 11.70
C GLY A 437 -9.89 -3.56 10.85
N VAL A 438 -9.70 -3.52 9.53
CA VAL A 438 -10.66 -2.85 8.64
C VAL A 438 -11.98 -3.63 8.62
N ASP A 439 -13.08 -2.93 8.77
CA ASP A 439 -14.42 -3.53 8.65
C ASP A 439 -14.69 -3.90 7.17
N PRO A 440 -14.92 -5.18 6.85
CA PRO A 440 -15.15 -5.62 5.48
C PRO A 440 -16.39 -4.99 4.83
N LYS A 441 -17.33 -4.48 5.62
CA LYS A 441 -18.52 -3.75 5.15
C LYS A 441 -18.22 -2.32 4.72
N ARG A 442 -17.07 -1.82 5.11
CA ARG A 442 -16.60 -0.46 4.85
C ARG A 442 -15.38 -0.48 3.93
N MET A 443 -15.27 -1.49 3.05
CA MET A 443 -14.17 -1.66 2.11
C MET A 443 -14.71 -2.13 0.76
N ARG A 444 -14.17 -1.56 -0.34
CA ARG A 444 -14.43 -1.98 -1.71
C ARG A 444 -13.17 -1.87 -2.56
N PHE A 445 -13.15 -2.51 -3.70
CA PHE A 445 -12.15 -2.26 -4.74
C PHE A 445 -12.78 -1.43 -5.85
N ARG A 446 -12.23 -0.25 -6.12
CA ARG A 446 -12.65 0.65 -7.19
C ARG A 446 -11.66 0.61 -8.35
N GLN A 447 -12.15 0.33 -9.55
CA GLN A 447 -11.34 0.35 -10.75
C GLN A 447 -11.10 1.78 -11.23
N HIS A 448 -9.89 2.11 -11.64
CA HIS A 448 -9.59 3.37 -12.29
C HIS A 448 -10.33 3.49 -13.61
N LEU A 449 -10.88 4.65 -13.91
CA LEU A 449 -11.41 4.97 -15.22
C LEU A 449 -10.27 5.26 -16.21
N ALA A 450 -10.53 5.14 -17.50
CA ALA A 450 -9.52 5.33 -18.54
C ALA A 450 -8.78 6.69 -18.49
N ASN A 451 -9.44 7.73 -17.97
CA ASN A 451 -8.88 9.07 -17.77
C ASN A 451 -8.17 9.26 -16.43
N GLU A 452 -8.29 8.31 -15.50
CA GLU A 452 -7.61 8.29 -14.20
C GLU A 452 -6.39 7.36 -14.22
N MET A 453 -6.32 6.49 -15.22
CA MET A 453 -5.26 5.49 -15.34
C MET A 453 -3.90 6.15 -15.45
N ALA A 454 -2.96 5.75 -14.59
CA ALA A 454 -1.58 6.17 -14.70
C ALA A 454 -0.99 5.74 -16.06
N HIS A 455 -0.09 6.56 -16.60
CA HIS A 455 0.47 6.35 -17.96
C HIS A 455 1.22 5.03 -18.15
N TYR A 456 1.57 4.36 -17.07
CA TYR A 456 2.28 3.09 -17.05
C TYR A 456 1.37 1.88 -16.78
N ALA A 457 0.13 2.09 -16.35
CA ALA A 457 -0.77 1.03 -15.96
C ALA A 457 -1.76 0.67 -17.07
N CYS A 458 -2.08 -0.62 -17.20
CA CYS A 458 -3.10 -1.12 -18.11
C CYS A 458 -4.39 -1.55 -17.38
N ASP A 459 -4.32 -1.84 -16.08
CA ASP A 459 -5.47 -2.01 -15.18
C ASP A 459 -5.03 -1.63 -13.76
N CYS A 460 -5.91 -0.96 -13.01
CA CYS A 460 -5.62 -0.51 -11.65
C CYS A 460 -6.89 -0.55 -10.80
N TRP A 461 -6.76 -1.10 -9.59
CA TRP A 461 -7.82 -1.22 -8.61
C TRP A 461 -7.38 -0.69 -7.25
N ASP A 462 -8.12 0.29 -6.72
CA ASP A 462 -7.87 0.83 -5.39
C ASP A 462 -8.70 0.08 -4.34
N ALA A 463 -8.05 -0.46 -3.32
CA ALA A 463 -8.75 -0.83 -2.09
C ALA A 463 -9.10 0.45 -1.33
N GLU A 464 -10.36 0.85 -1.46
CA GLU A 464 -10.94 2.00 -0.77
C GLU A 464 -11.59 1.59 0.54
N ILE A 465 -11.35 2.39 1.59
CA ILE A 465 -11.93 2.21 2.92
C ILE A 465 -12.83 3.39 3.24
N LEU A 466 -14.06 3.10 3.65
CA LEU A 466 -15.03 4.13 4.03
C LEU A 466 -14.74 4.65 5.43
N THR A 467 -14.42 5.93 5.51
CA THR A 467 -14.18 6.68 6.74
C THR A 467 -15.15 7.86 6.87
N SER A 468 -15.03 8.61 7.95
CA SER A 468 -15.78 9.87 8.12
C SER A 468 -15.41 10.96 7.11
N TYR A 469 -14.35 10.78 6.33
CA TYR A 469 -13.95 11.62 5.19
C TYR A 469 -14.48 11.09 3.83
N GLY A 470 -15.26 10.01 3.84
CA GLY A 470 -15.70 9.30 2.65
C GLY A 470 -14.78 8.12 2.30
N TRP A 471 -14.84 7.67 1.06
CA TRP A 471 -14.00 6.61 0.54
C TRP A 471 -12.57 7.11 0.36
N ILE A 472 -11.62 6.39 0.95
CA ILE A 472 -10.19 6.72 0.91
C ILE A 472 -9.44 5.55 0.30
N GLU A 473 -8.72 5.80 -0.76
CA GLU A 473 -7.73 4.91 -1.33
C GLU A 473 -6.64 4.64 -0.31
N CYS A 474 -6.48 3.39 0.08
CA CYS A 474 -5.47 2.94 1.05
C CYS A 474 -4.42 2.02 0.44
N VAL A 475 -4.79 1.26 -0.61
CA VAL A 475 -3.89 0.37 -1.34
C VAL A 475 -4.23 0.43 -2.81
N GLY A 476 -3.27 0.77 -3.66
CA GLY A 476 -3.37 0.61 -5.11
C GLY A 476 -2.91 -0.80 -5.51
N VAL A 477 -3.59 -1.44 -6.46
CA VAL A 477 -3.15 -2.71 -7.06
C VAL A 477 -3.20 -2.54 -8.57
N ALA A 478 -2.02 -2.41 -9.19
CA ALA A 478 -1.87 -2.03 -10.59
C ALA A 478 -1.14 -3.11 -11.41
N ASP A 479 -1.53 -3.26 -12.67
CA ASP A 479 -0.72 -3.90 -13.71
C ASP A 479 0.03 -2.83 -14.48
N ARG A 480 1.33 -2.66 -14.20
CA ARG A 480 2.21 -1.64 -14.80
C ARG A 480 2.74 -2.05 -16.17
N ALA A 481 2.30 -3.18 -16.70
CA ALA A 481 2.84 -3.77 -17.92
C ALA A 481 4.39 -3.85 -17.89
N CYS A 482 5.05 -3.58 -19.00
CA CYS A 482 6.52 -3.62 -19.11
C CYS A 482 7.15 -2.22 -19.07
N TYR A 483 6.41 -1.20 -18.62
CA TYR A 483 6.79 0.19 -18.79
C TYR A 483 8.12 0.52 -18.12
N ASP A 484 8.23 0.35 -16.80
CA ASP A 484 9.39 0.81 -16.02
C ASP A 484 10.70 0.15 -16.49
N LEU A 485 10.72 -1.19 -16.61
CA LEU A 485 11.93 -1.89 -17.06
C LEU A 485 12.36 -1.47 -18.47
N SER A 486 11.40 -1.24 -19.38
CA SER A 486 11.71 -0.78 -20.73
C SER A 486 12.26 0.65 -20.74
N GLN A 487 11.70 1.56 -19.93
CA GLN A 487 12.16 2.94 -19.86
C GLN A 487 13.56 3.06 -19.24
N HIS A 488 13.83 2.33 -18.15
CA HIS A 488 15.16 2.30 -17.55
C HIS A 488 16.20 1.67 -18.48
N SER A 489 15.85 0.60 -19.20
CA SER A 489 16.72 0.00 -20.22
C SER A 489 17.04 0.99 -21.32
N LYS A 490 16.03 1.71 -21.82
CA LYS A 490 16.21 2.74 -22.86
C LYS A 490 17.07 3.91 -22.38
N ALA A 491 16.89 4.34 -21.13
CA ALA A 491 17.63 5.47 -20.56
C ALA A 491 19.09 5.16 -20.27
N THR A 492 19.41 3.91 -19.94
CA THR A 492 20.76 3.50 -19.51
C THR A 492 21.54 2.70 -20.55
N GLY A 493 20.85 2.08 -21.50
CA GLY A 493 21.42 1.07 -22.41
C GLY A 493 21.61 -0.32 -21.78
N GLU A 494 21.32 -0.47 -20.47
CA GLU A 494 21.36 -1.76 -19.80
C GLU A 494 20.08 -2.56 -20.04
N LYS A 495 20.21 -3.84 -20.40
CA LYS A 495 19.08 -4.71 -20.64
C LYS A 495 18.49 -5.20 -19.32
N LEU A 496 17.29 -4.71 -18.98
CA LEU A 496 16.50 -5.19 -17.84
C LEU A 496 15.47 -6.23 -18.31
N VAL A 497 15.95 -7.30 -18.91
CA VAL A 497 15.14 -8.37 -19.53
C VAL A 497 15.31 -9.68 -18.78
N ALA A 498 14.32 -10.55 -18.93
CA ALA A 498 14.39 -11.95 -18.55
C ALA A 498 14.46 -12.83 -19.81
N GLU A 499 14.93 -14.04 -19.63
CA GLU A 499 15.04 -15.03 -20.70
C GLU A 499 14.02 -16.15 -20.51
N LYS A 500 13.40 -16.54 -21.61
CA LYS A 500 12.51 -17.71 -21.68
C LYS A 500 13.10 -18.77 -22.59
N VAL A 501 13.18 -19.99 -22.10
CA VAL A 501 13.56 -21.13 -22.93
C VAL A 501 12.42 -21.43 -23.90
N LEU A 502 12.72 -21.46 -25.20
CA LEU A 502 11.77 -21.81 -26.23
C LEU A 502 11.58 -23.33 -26.29
N SER A 503 10.34 -23.76 -26.46
CA SER A 503 10.00 -25.18 -26.64
C SER A 503 10.63 -25.76 -27.89
N GLU A 504 10.75 -24.96 -28.96
CA GLU A 504 11.46 -25.28 -30.19
C GLU A 504 12.43 -24.15 -30.52
N PRO A 505 13.67 -24.49 -30.97
CA PRO A 505 14.66 -23.48 -31.35
C PRO A 505 14.16 -22.64 -32.51
N LYS A 506 14.19 -21.32 -32.36
CA LYS A 506 13.85 -20.37 -33.42
C LYS A 506 15.09 -20.07 -34.27
N ILE A 507 14.96 -20.19 -35.57
CA ILE A 507 16.02 -19.78 -36.50
C ILE A 507 15.85 -18.29 -36.77
N VAL A 508 16.85 -17.49 -36.35
CA VAL A 508 16.86 -16.05 -36.56
C VAL A 508 17.94 -15.73 -37.59
N GLN A 509 17.58 -14.99 -38.62
CA GLN A 509 18.52 -14.41 -39.57
C GLN A 509 19.25 -13.24 -38.88
N ILE A 510 20.56 -13.39 -38.74
CA ILE A 510 21.42 -12.34 -38.18
C ILE A 510 22.18 -11.66 -39.31
N ILE A 511 22.14 -10.33 -39.32
CA ILE A 511 22.96 -9.50 -40.18
C ILE A 511 23.83 -8.65 -39.26
N GLU A 512 25.13 -8.84 -39.34
CA GLU A 512 26.09 -8.13 -38.49
C GLU A 512 27.05 -7.31 -39.35
N ALA A 513 27.32 -6.06 -38.92
CA ALA A 513 28.36 -5.23 -39.48
C ALA A 513 29.66 -5.45 -38.65
N ILE A 514 30.52 -6.33 -39.13
CA ILE A 514 31.76 -6.68 -38.44
C ILE A 514 32.82 -5.65 -38.78
N PRO A 515 33.34 -4.86 -37.79
CA PRO A 515 34.34 -3.86 -38.02
C PRO A 515 35.73 -4.46 -38.30
N ASN A 516 36.42 -3.91 -39.26
CA ASN A 516 37.86 -4.14 -39.41
C ASN A 516 38.61 -3.29 -38.35
N LYS A 517 38.80 -3.95 -37.17
CA LYS A 517 39.37 -3.25 -36.00
C LYS A 517 40.76 -2.64 -36.26
N ALA A 518 41.55 -3.26 -37.12
CA ALA A 518 42.87 -2.73 -37.46
C ALA A 518 42.82 -1.44 -38.29
N VAL A 519 41.92 -1.38 -39.27
CA VAL A 519 41.71 -0.22 -40.11
C VAL A 519 41.05 0.92 -39.36
N ILE A 520 39.94 0.66 -38.71
CA ILE A 520 39.19 1.67 -37.94
C ILE A 520 40.06 2.21 -36.79
N GLY A 521 40.78 1.33 -36.08
CA GLY A 521 41.68 1.76 -34.99
C GLY A 521 42.81 2.65 -35.44
N LYS A 522 43.36 2.42 -36.64
CA LYS A 522 44.43 3.25 -37.22
C LYS A 522 43.94 4.62 -37.65
N ILE A 523 42.73 4.69 -38.22
CA ILE A 523 42.15 5.92 -38.75
C ILE A 523 41.51 6.78 -37.66
N TYR A 524 40.66 6.20 -36.84
CA TYR A 524 39.84 6.93 -35.86
C TYR A 524 40.40 6.95 -34.43
N LYS A 525 41.53 6.25 -34.17
CA LYS A 525 42.28 6.29 -32.89
C LYS A 525 41.38 6.25 -31.65
N THR A 526 41.27 7.33 -30.93
CA THR A 526 40.48 7.44 -29.68
C THR A 526 38.96 7.28 -29.90
N GLU A 527 38.47 7.59 -31.11
CA GLU A 527 37.05 7.49 -31.46
C GLU A 527 36.65 6.06 -31.89
N ALA A 528 37.63 5.20 -32.22
CA ALA A 528 37.38 3.83 -32.68
C ALA A 528 36.51 3.01 -31.71
N LYS A 529 36.68 3.21 -30.42
CA LYS A 529 35.88 2.51 -29.41
C LYS A 529 34.38 2.84 -29.52
N GLN A 530 34.04 4.11 -29.75
CA GLN A 530 32.65 4.54 -29.92
C GLN A 530 32.04 3.97 -31.21
N ILE A 531 32.84 3.90 -32.28
CA ILE A 531 32.42 3.30 -33.56
C ILE A 531 32.12 1.79 -33.36
N PHE A 532 33.00 1.04 -32.66
CA PHE A 532 32.77 -0.37 -32.39
C PHE A 532 31.50 -0.59 -31.60
N THR A 533 31.34 0.15 -30.51
CA THR A 533 30.13 0.05 -29.69
C THR A 533 28.86 0.37 -30.51
N ARG A 534 28.89 1.37 -31.38
CA ARG A 534 27.71 1.71 -32.20
C ARG A 534 27.43 0.65 -33.27
N LEU A 535 28.46 0.08 -33.91
CA LEU A 535 28.30 -1.01 -34.88
C LEU A 535 27.70 -2.25 -34.24
N GLU A 536 28.06 -2.57 -32.99
CA GLU A 536 27.48 -3.68 -32.21
C GLU A 536 26.02 -3.43 -31.80
N GLN A 537 25.59 -2.17 -31.75
CA GLN A 537 24.23 -1.75 -31.36
C GLN A 537 23.30 -1.49 -32.52
N LEU A 538 23.75 -1.65 -33.78
CA LEU A 538 22.91 -1.43 -34.95
C LEU A 538 21.73 -2.42 -35.01
N THR A 539 20.56 -1.91 -35.32
CA THR A 539 19.39 -2.75 -35.61
C THR A 539 19.54 -3.40 -36.98
N LEU A 540 18.78 -4.47 -37.23
CA LEU A 540 18.77 -5.15 -38.53
C LEU A 540 18.51 -4.15 -39.70
N GLU A 541 17.55 -3.26 -39.52
CA GLU A 541 17.19 -2.23 -40.51
C GLU A 541 18.34 -1.24 -40.75
N GLU A 542 19.03 -0.82 -39.68
CA GLU A 542 20.18 0.08 -39.77
C GLU A 542 21.36 -0.58 -40.48
N VAL A 543 21.62 -1.87 -40.22
CA VAL A 543 22.68 -2.63 -40.92
C VAL A 543 22.34 -2.80 -42.42
N GLU A 544 21.07 -3.06 -42.75
CA GLU A 544 20.63 -3.13 -44.15
C GLU A 544 20.72 -1.79 -44.86
N MET A 545 20.39 -0.68 -44.17
CA MET A 545 20.58 0.65 -44.74
C MET A 545 22.07 0.96 -44.98
N LEU A 546 22.91 0.66 -43.98
CA LEU A 546 24.36 0.81 -44.06
C LEU A 546 24.96 -0.01 -45.24
N GLU A 547 24.48 -1.22 -45.44
CA GLU A 547 24.86 -2.09 -46.57
C GLU A 547 24.47 -1.44 -47.93
N LYS A 548 23.21 -0.97 -48.02
CA LYS A 548 22.73 -0.31 -49.25
C LYS A 548 23.53 0.93 -49.60
N GLU A 549 23.85 1.76 -48.62
CA GLU A 549 24.68 2.95 -48.80
C GLU A 549 26.11 2.58 -49.27
N ILE A 550 26.75 1.60 -48.61
CA ILE A 550 28.10 1.15 -49.00
C ILE A 550 28.12 0.55 -50.41
N VAL A 551 27.11 -0.22 -50.77
CA VAL A 551 27.01 -0.82 -52.11
C VAL A 551 26.75 0.20 -53.16
N SER A 552 25.93 1.24 -52.91
CA SER A 552 25.55 2.24 -53.89
C SER A 552 26.57 3.40 -54.03
N ALA A 553 27.13 3.87 -52.90
CA ALA A 553 27.97 5.05 -52.86
C ALA A 553 29.46 4.77 -52.53
N GLY A 554 29.79 3.50 -52.16
CA GLY A 554 31.13 3.10 -51.72
C GLY A 554 31.46 3.48 -50.28
N ASN A 555 30.65 4.31 -49.65
CA ASN A 555 30.74 4.74 -48.26
C ASN A 555 29.36 4.88 -47.63
N ALA A 556 29.31 4.85 -46.30
CA ALA A 556 28.09 5.10 -45.52
C ALA A 556 28.38 5.99 -44.30
N ARG A 557 27.38 6.71 -43.85
CA ARG A 557 27.47 7.57 -42.65
C ARG A 557 26.91 6.90 -41.42
N LEU A 558 27.78 6.75 -40.42
CA LEU A 558 27.39 6.22 -39.12
C LEU A 558 27.37 7.33 -38.07
N ARG A 559 26.23 7.54 -37.46
CA ARG A 559 26.10 8.49 -36.35
C ARG A 559 26.55 7.86 -35.03
N CYS A 560 27.64 8.41 -34.46
CA CYS A 560 28.20 8.02 -33.18
C CYS A 560 28.03 9.16 -32.16
N GLY A 561 26.93 9.14 -31.39
CA GLY A 561 26.59 10.27 -30.51
C GLY A 561 26.29 11.55 -31.27
N ASN A 562 27.06 12.61 -31.01
CA ASN A 562 26.92 13.91 -31.68
C ASN A 562 27.78 14.06 -32.94
N LYS A 563 28.50 13.02 -33.37
CA LYS A 563 29.37 13.05 -34.55
C LYS A 563 28.89 12.06 -35.60
N GLU A 564 29.07 12.42 -36.86
CA GLU A 564 28.93 11.54 -38.00
C GLU A 564 30.30 11.04 -38.43
N VAL A 565 30.41 9.71 -38.65
CA VAL A 565 31.62 9.04 -39.08
C VAL A 565 31.35 8.40 -40.42
N GLU A 566 32.25 8.63 -41.40
CA GLU A 566 32.16 8.03 -42.72
C GLU A 566 32.87 6.67 -42.73
N LEU A 567 32.14 5.61 -43.03
CA LEU A 567 32.63 4.23 -43.12
C LEU A 567 32.75 3.83 -44.59
N GLN A 568 33.95 3.47 -45.01
CA GLN A 568 34.22 2.95 -46.34
C GLN A 568 34.03 1.43 -46.38
N LYS A 569 33.86 0.87 -47.55
CA LYS A 569 33.64 -0.54 -47.79
C LYS A 569 34.63 -1.48 -47.08
N ASP A 570 35.91 -1.05 -47.01
CA ASP A 570 36.97 -1.87 -46.39
C ASP A 570 37.01 -1.79 -44.85
N TYR A 571 36.16 -0.91 -44.23
CA TYR A 571 36.14 -0.72 -42.79
C TYR A 571 35.20 -1.70 -42.10
N ILE A 572 34.19 -2.24 -42.83
CA ILE A 572 33.24 -3.18 -42.31
C ILE A 572 32.96 -4.32 -43.25
N THR A 573 32.68 -5.49 -42.71
CA THR A 573 32.20 -6.66 -43.45
C THR A 573 30.82 -7.02 -42.99
N ILE A 574 29.85 -7.05 -43.86
CA ILE A 574 28.50 -7.47 -43.52
C ILE A 574 28.38 -8.96 -43.68
N LYS A 575 28.05 -9.64 -42.57
CA LYS A 575 27.91 -11.08 -42.50
C LYS A 575 26.47 -11.44 -42.24
N ARG A 576 25.90 -12.37 -43.05
CA ARG A 576 24.57 -12.93 -42.89
C ARG A 576 24.70 -14.39 -42.53
N TYR A 577 24.06 -14.80 -41.45
CA TYR A 577 24.01 -16.19 -41.05
C TYR A 577 22.76 -16.51 -40.25
N GLU A 578 22.41 -17.78 -40.22
CA GLU A 578 21.32 -18.28 -39.40
C GLU A 578 21.85 -18.72 -38.06
N LYS A 579 21.21 -18.21 -37.00
CA LYS A 579 21.49 -18.61 -35.64
C LYS A 579 20.27 -19.32 -35.04
N LYS A 580 20.48 -20.52 -34.53
CA LYS A 580 19.48 -21.20 -33.72
C LYS A 580 19.49 -20.58 -32.34
N VAL A 581 18.39 -19.96 -31.95
CA VAL A 581 18.20 -19.32 -30.64
C VAL A 581 17.29 -20.23 -29.81
N HIS A 582 17.78 -20.61 -28.64
CA HIS A 582 17.06 -21.48 -27.71
C HIS A 582 16.35 -20.70 -26.61
N THR A 583 16.69 -19.42 -26.45
CA THR A 583 16.11 -18.50 -25.47
C THR A 583 15.61 -17.24 -26.17
N GLU A 584 14.57 -16.64 -25.65
CA GLU A 584 14.03 -15.37 -26.07
C GLU A 584 14.09 -14.38 -24.92
N GLU A 585 14.70 -13.21 -25.14
CA GLU A 585 14.73 -12.10 -24.17
C GLU A 585 13.39 -11.35 -24.24
N PHE A 586 12.83 -10.98 -23.10
CA PHE A 586 11.63 -10.17 -23.01
C PHE A 586 11.64 -9.26 -21.77
N PHE A 587 10.92 -8.15 -21.83
CA PHE A 587 10.67 -7.31 -20.66
C PHE A 587 9.54 -7.94 -19.85
N PRO A 588 9.76 -8.28 -18.56
CA PRO A 588 8.68 -8.72 -17.69
C PRO A 588 7.62 -7.64 -17.48
N SER A 589 6.38 -8.08 -17.35
CA SER A 589 5.29 -7.27 -16.81
C SER A 589 5.39 -7.23 -15.29
N VAL A 590 4.91 -6.13 -14.70
CA VAL A 590 4.93 -5.91 -13.26
C VAL A 590 3.52 -5.75 -12.73
N ILE A 591 3.19 -6.51 -11.67
CA ILE A 591 1.97 -6.32 -10.89
C ILE A 591 2.38 -5.72 -9.54
N GLU A 592 1.83 -4.56 -9.24
CA GLU A 592 2.21 -3.72 -8.09
C GLU A 592 1.05 -3.57 -7.09
N PRO A 593 1.10 -4.17 -5.91
CA PRO A 593 0.34 -3.73 -4.73
C PRO A 593 1.14 -2.68 -3.93
N SER A 594 0.59 -1.48 -3.78
CA SER A 594 1.19 -0.34 -3.06
C SER A 594 0.34 0.09 -1.87
N PHE A 595 0.90 0.03 -0.65
CA PHE A 595 0.19 0.23 0.61
C PHE A 595 0.58 1.55 1.28
N GLY A 596 -0.39 2.42 1.49
CA GLY A 596 -0.23 3.63 2.31
C GLY A 596 -0.49 3.35 3.79
N ILE A 597 0.55 3.01 4.56
CA ILE A 597 0.41 2.55 5.95
C ILE A 597 -0.28 3.60 6.85
N GLY A 598 -0.02 4.89 6.64
CA GLY A 598 -0.67 5.97 7.39
C GLY A 598 -2.18 6.02 7.17
N ARG A 599 -2.64 5.86 5.92
CA ARG A 599 -4.07 5.82 5.55
C ARG A 599 -4.76 4.60 6.16
N ILE A 600 -4.13 3.42 6.07
CA ILE A 600 -4.65 2.19 6.67
C ILE A 600 -4.75 2.34 8.18
N MET A 601 -3.71 2.88 8.84
CA MET A 601 -3.68 3.09 10.28
C MET A 601 -4.79 4.04 10.74
N TYR A 602 -5.01 5.16 10.05
CA TYR A 602 -6.12 6.07 10.31
C TYR A 602 -7.46 5.34 10.22
N SER A 603 -7.68 4.59 9.16
CA SER A 603 -8.92 3.85 8.92
C SER A 603 -9.17 2.79 10.00
N VAL A 604 -8.11 2.06 10.41
CA VAL A 604 -8.21 1.07 11.51
C VAL A 604 -8.54 1.73 12.84
N LEU A 605 -7.91 2.87 13.16
CA LEU A 605 -8.20 3.63 14.37
C LEU A 605 -9.66 4.11 14.37
N GLU A 606 -10.15 4.67 13.26
CA GLU A 606 -11.54 5.10 13.13
C GLU A 606 -12.52 3.92 13.22
N HIS A 607 -12.20 2.80 12.54
CA HIS A 607 -13.03 1.60 12.59
C HIS A 607 -13.02 0.89 13.94
N SER A 608 -12.03 1.15 14.78
CA SER A 608 -11.91 0.55 16.11
C SER A 608 -12.41 1.47 17.23
N PHE A 609 -12.68 2.75 16.94
CA PHE A 609 -13.18 3.70 17.92
C PHE A 609 -14.58 3.32 18.39
N ARG A 610 -14.78 3.21 19.69
CA ARG A 610 -16.04 2.79 20.34
C ARG A 610 -16.33 3.65 21.55
N GLN A 611 -17.61 3.74 21.87
CA GLN A 611 -18.13 4.33 23.09
C GLN A 611 -18.84 3.24 23.91
N ARG A 612 -18.72 3.26 25.23
CA ARG A 612 -19.44 2.31 26.10
C ARG A 612 -20.93 2.65 26.13
N GLU A 613 -21.78 1.61 26.02
CA GLU A 613 -23.25 1.79 25.91
C GLU A 613 -23.85 2.54 27.09
N ASN A 614 -23.30 2.38 28.31
CA ASN A 614 -23.83 2.98 29.53
C ASN A 614 -23.01 4.17 30.05
N ASP A 615 -22.00 4.64 29.30
CA ASP A 615 -21.14 5.75 29.73
C ASP A 615 -20.55 6.47 28.52
N GLU A 616 -21.24 7.52 28.07
CA GLU A 616 -20.88 8.31 26.90
C GLU A 616 -19.52 9.01 27.01
N GLN A 617 -18.97 9.12 28.19
CA GLN A 617 -17.64 9.71 28.41
C GLN A 617 -16.51 8.67 28.26
N ARG A 618 -16.85 7.38 28.28
CA ARG A 618 -15.86 6.30 28.14
C ARG A 618 -15.72 5.84 26.68
N VAL A 619 -14.77 6.46 26.01
CA VAL A 619 -14.34 6.05 24.67
C VAL A 619 -13.12 5.12 24.75
N TYR A 620 -13.01 4.19 23.79
CA TYR A 620 -11.93 3.22 23.73
C TYR A 620 -11.69 2.74 22.30
N PHE A 621 -10.52 2.13 22.07
CA PHE A 621 -10.20 1.47 20.81
C PHE A 621 -10.34 -0.06 20.94
N ALA A 622 -11.23 -0.65 20.14
CA ALA A 622 -11.41 -2.10 20.00
C ALA A 622 -10.43 -2.65 18.93
N LEU A 623 -9.12 -2.43 19.13
CA LEU A 623 -8.10 -2.88 18.18
C LEU A 623 -7.99 -4.40 18.16
N PRO A 624 -7.76 -5.03 16.98
CA PRO A 624 -7.35 -6.42 16.93
C PRO A 624 -6.07 -6.62 17.75
N PRO A 625 -6.01 -7.66 18.59
CA PRO A 625 -4.84 -7.89 19.46
C PRO A 625 -3.51 -7.95 18.70
N ILE A 626 -3.51 -8.41 17.44
CA ILE A 626 -2.32 -8.55 16.62
C ILE A 626 -1.67 -7.20 16.29
N VAL A 627 -2.45 -6.12 16.09
CA VAL A 627 -1.94 -4.77 15.79
C VAL A 627 -1.93 -3.83 16.99
N ALA A 628 -2.56 -4.21 18.10
CA ALA A 628 -2.59 -3.41 19.30
C ALA A 628 -1.18 -3.00 19.75
N PRO A 629 -0.96 -1.71 20.11
CA PRO A 629 0.37 -1.19 20.47
C PRO A 629 1.01 -1.95 21.64
N ILE A 630 0.21 -2.23 22.64
CA ILE A 630 0.56 -3.01 23.84
C ILE A 630 -0.45 -4.13 23.98
N LYS A 631 0.01 -5.35 24.27
CA LYS A 631 -0.86 -6.55 24.29
C LYS A 631 -1.66 -6.69 25.56
N CYS A 632 -1.05 -6.34 26.69
CA CYS A 632 -1.74 -6.44 27.97
C CYS A 632 -1.28 -5.38 28.99
N SER A 633 -2.10 -5.15 30.02
CA SER A 633 -1.75 -4.39 31.20
C SER A 633 -1.70 -5.30 32.42
N VAL A 634 -0.79 -5.01 33.38
CA VAL A 634 -0.68 -5.70 34.66
C VAL A 634 -1.12 -4.74 35.76
N LEU A 635 -2.23 -5.07 36.42
CA LEU A 635 -2.96 -4.20 37.32
C LEU A 635 -3.18 -4.87 38.69
N PRO A 636 -2.35 -4.61 39.73
CA PRO A 636 -2.69 -5.10 41.07
C PRO A 636 -3.93 -4.37 41.58
N ILE A 637 -4.80 -5.06 42.32
CA ILE A 637 -6.04 -4.48 42.87
C ILE A 637 -5.75 -3.32 43.84
N SER A 638 -4.62 -3.39 44.54
CA SER A 638 -4.12 -2.36 45.45
C SER A 638 -2.59 -2.30 45.44
N SER A 639 -2.01 -1.26 46.03
CA SER A 639 -0.56 -1.08 46.17
C SER A 639 0.06 -1.89 47.32
N ASN A 640 -0.49 -3.10 47.56
CA ASN A 640 0.04 -3.94 48.65
C ASN A 640 1.36 -4.62 48.21
N PRO A 641 2.47 -4.46 49.00
CA PRO A 641 3.74 -5.11 48.70
C PRO A 641 3.70 -6.63 48.52
N ARG A 642 2.68 -7.31 49.04
CA ARG A 642 2.49 -8.75 48.84
C ARG A 642 2.27 -9.16 47.40
N PHE A 643 1.81 -8.26 46.55
CA PHE A 643 1.60 -8.50 45.13
C PHE A 643 2.88 -8.43 44.30
N GLU A 644 3.96 -7.81 44.80
CA GLU A 644 5.22 -7.65 44.05
C GLU A 644 5.81 -8.98 43.55
N PRO A 645 5.92 -10.05 44.36
CA PRO A 645 6.43 -11.32 43.86
C PRO A 645 5.60 -11.92 42.73
N ILE A 646 4.26 -11.76 42.81
CA ILE A 646 3.34 -12.26 41.80
C ILE A 646 3.44 -11.41 40.52
N MET A 647 3.57 -10.08 40.66
CA MET A 647 3.81 -9.17 39.53
C MET A 647 5.11 -9.51 38.80
N ASP A 648 6.18 -9.81 39.54
CA ASP A 648 7.46 -10.20 38.95
C ASP A 648 7.38 -11.53 38.21
N ALA A 649 6.64 -12.49 38.75
CA ALA A 649 6.38 -13.75 38.08
C ALA A 649 5.57 -13.55 36.77
N VAL A 650 4.51 -12.72 36.80
CA VAL A 650 3.72 -12.38 35.62
C VAL A 650 4.59 -11.67 34.56
N ARG A 651 5.43 -10.70 34.97
CA ARG A 651 6.37 -10.01 34.07
C ARG A 651 7.35 -10.98 33.41
N SER A 652 7.90 -11.88 34.22
CA SER A 652 8.82 -12.91 33.72
C SER A 652 8.14 -13.79 32.65
N GLU A 653 6.91 -14.23 32.90
CA GLU A 653 6.16 -15.03 31.93
C GLU A 653 5.84 -14.26 30.66
N LEU A 654 5.39 -13.01 30.73
CA LEU A 654 5.14 -12.17 29.57
C LEU A 654 6.42 -11.95 28.73
N THR A 655 7.54 -11.71 29.40
CA THR A 655 8.84 -11.48 28.74
C THR A 655 9.35 -12.73 28.01
N LYS A 656 9.18 -13.93 28.59
CA LYS A 656 9.53 -15.21 27.93
C LYS A 656 8.87 -15.38 26.57
N PHE A 657 7.67 -14.87 26.40
CA PHE A 657 6.90 -14.95 25.15
C PHE A 657 6.94 -13.66 24.32
N SER A 658 7.83 -12.72 24.65
CA SER A 658 7.98 -11.44 23.94
C SER A 658 6.67 -10.63 23.85
N VAL A 659 5.83 -10.74 24.87
CA VAL A 659 4.57 -10.01 24.97
C VAL A 659 4.83 -8.61 25.48
N SER A 660 4.45 -7.59 24.73
CA SER A 660 4.51 -6.20 25.20
C SER A 660 3.42 -5.95 26.26
N TYR A 661 3.82 -5.40 27.41
CA TYR A 661 2.89 -5.10 28.49
C TYR A 661 3.12 -3.71 29.06
N LYS A 662 2.03 -3.11 29.57
CA LYS A 662 2.06 -1.88 30.35
C LYS A 662 1.88 -2.21 31.81
N GLN A 663 2.86 -1.84 32.60
CA GLN A 663 2.72 -1.83 34.03
C GLN A 663 2.35 -0.42 34.49
N ASN A 664 1.30 -0.33 35.28
CA ASN A 664 1.02 0.90 35.98
C ASN A 664 1.94 0.96 37.20
N ASP A 665 2.94 1.85 37.16
CA ASP A 665 3.74 2.14 38.33
C ASP A 665 2.82 2.65 39.45
N VAL A 666 2.77 1.89 40.52
CA VAL A 666 1.99 2.18 41.73
C VAL A 666 2.39 3.53 42.37
N ILE A 667 3.57 4.05 42.01
CA ILE A 667 4.18 5.26 42.63
C ILE A 667 3.84 6.57 41.91
N LYS A 668 3.42 6.54 40.62
CA LYS A 668 3.24 7.77 39.83
C LYS A 668 1.86 8.02 39.24
N ASP A 669 1.00 7.02 39.17
CA ASP A 669 -0.33 7.16 38.60
C ASP A 669 -1.38 6.93 39.67
N ASP A 670 -1.80 8.02 40.33
CA ASP A 670 -2.99 8.11 41.19
C ASP A 670 -3.38 6.76 41.83
N SER A 671 -2.64 6.34 42.84
CA SER A 671 -2.93 5.17 43.67
C SER A 671 -4.35 5.21 44.30
N SER A 672 -5.04 6.34 44.18
CA SER A 672 -6.44 6.55 44.58
C SER A 672 -7.47 6.20 43.54
N GLY A 673 -7.09 5.84 42.30
CA GLY A 673 -8.02 5.46 41.25
C GLY A 673 -8.57 4.03 41.41
N SER A 674 -9.89 3.87 41.39
CA SER A 674 -10.51 2.55 41.36
C SER A 674 -9.99 1.69 40.20
N LEU A 675 -9.97 0.35 40.34
CA LEU A 675 -9.57 -0.58 39.27
C LEU A 675 -10.30 -0.28 37.95
N GLY A 676 -11.60 0.08 38.01
CA GLY A 676 -12.40 0.45 36.86
C GLY A 676 -11.87 1.68 36.10
N ARG A 677 -11.33 2.71 36.80
CA ARG A 677 -10.68 3.87 36.17
C ARG A 677 -9.38 3.49 35.49
N ARG A 678 -8.60 2.59 36.09
CA ARG A 678 -7.35 2.09 35.50
C ARG A 678 -7.61 1.28 34.24
N TYR A 679 -8.63 0.42 34.23
CA TYR A 679 -9.11 -0.26 33.03
C TYR A 679 -9.56 0.73 31.94
N ALA A 680 -10.34 1.75 32.30
CA ALA A 680 -10.77 2.76 31.32
C ALA A 680 -9.59 3.46 30.63
N ARG A 681 -8.50 3.72 31.34
CA ARG A 681 -7.26 4.32 30.77
C ARG A 681 -6.53 3.36 29.83
N THR A 682 -6.47 2.07 30.15
CA THR A 682 -5.85 1.05 29.29
C THR A 682 -6.72 0.74 28.07
N ASP A 683 -8.04 0.67 28.24
CA ASP A 683 -9.01 0.49 27.15
C ASP A 683 -8.93 1.67 26.15
N ALA A 684 -8.80 2.92 26.66
CA ALA A 684 -8.69 4.13 25.84
C ALA A 684 -7.47 4.15 24.90
N ILE A 685 -6.41 3.43 25.21
CA ILE A 685 -5.22 3.29 24.35
C ILE A 685 -5.19 1.98 23.56
N GLY A 686 -6.30 1.24 23.55
CA GLY A 686 -6.46 0.05 22.74
C GLY A 686 -5.72 -1.19 23.25
N ILE A 687 -5.43 -1.28 24.56
CA ILE A 687 -4.85 -2.50 25.16
C ILE A 687 -5.94 -3.57 25.24
N PRO A 688 -5.80 -4.71 24.53
CA PRO A 688 -6.88 -5.71 24.46
C PRO A 688 -7.05 -6.53 25.74
N PHE A 689 -5.98 -6.76 26.51
CA PHE A 689 -6.03 -7.63 27.65
C PHE A 689 -5.62 -6.93 28.95
N GLY A 690 -6.33 -7.17 30.03
CA GLY A 690 -5.97 -6.71 31.38
C GLY A 690 -5.74 -7.89 32.32
N ILE A 691 -4.53 -7.95 32.89
CA ILE A 691 -4.18 -8.96 33.91
C ILE A 691 -4.36 -8.32 35.27
N THR A 692 -5.25 -8.86 36.09
CA THR A 692 -5.46 -8.36 37.45
C THR A 692 -4.90 -9.35 38.48
N ILE A 693 -4.15 -8.79 39.43
CA ILE A 693 -3.64 -9.48 40.60
C ILE A 693 -4.50 -9.03 41.77
N ASP A 694 -5.21 -9.97 42.37
CA ASP A 694 -6.14 -9.78 43.47
C ASP A 694 -5.73 -10.60 44.73
N PHE A 695 -6.51 -10.54 45.80
CA PHE A 695 -6.20 -11.27 47.03
C PHE A 695 -6.26 -12.81 46.88
N GLU A 696 -7.03 -13.31 45.93
CA GLU A 696 -7.04 -14.77 45.64
C GLU A 696 -5.73 -15.19 44.95
N SER A 697 -5.00 -14.25 44.36
CA SER A 697 -3.71 -14.52 43.71
C SER A 697 -2.59 -14.88 44.69
N GLU A 698 -2.74 -14.55 45.99
CA GLU A 698 -1.75 -14.86 47.04
C GLU A 698 -1.65 -16.34 47.38
N SER A 699 -2.69 -17.12 47.04
CA SER A 699 -2.72 -18.57 47.31
C SER A 699 -1.99 -19.35 46.22
N GLU A 700 -1.11 -20.28 46.61
CA GLU A 700 -0.48 -21.20 45.66
C GLU A 700 -1.40 -22.33 45.21
N PRO A 701 -1.38 -22.71 43.93
CA PRO A 701 -0.59 -22.11 42.84
C PRO A 701 -1.13 -20.75 42.45
N TRP A 702 -0.23 -19.76 42.32
CA TRP A 702 -0.62 -18.40 42.00
C TRP A 702 -1.47 -18.32 40.74
N THR A 703 -2.58 -17.61 40.84
CA THR A 703 -3.50 -17.37 39.73
C THR A 703 -3.80 -15.90 39.57
N VAL A 704 -4.18 -15.50 38.37
CA VAL A 704 -4.58 -14.13 38.05
C VAL A 704 -5.82 -14.12 37.17
N THR A 705 -6.52 -12.99 37.11
CA THR A 705 -7.61 -12.82 36.16
C THR A 705 -7.12 -12.19 34.89
N LEU A 706 -7.54 -12.68 33.72
CA LEU A 706 -7.32 -12.12 32.40
C LEU A 706 -8.66 -11.59 31.88
N ARG A 707 -8.72 -10.28 31.64
CA ARG A 707 -9.89 -9.57 31.11
C ARG A 707 -9.70 -9.22 29.64
N TYR A 708 -10.72 -9.43 28.82
CA TYR A 708 -10.75 -8.91 27.45
C TYR A 708 -11.47 -7.57 27.42
N SER A 709 -10.80 -6.51 26.92
CA SER A 709 -11.29 -5.13 26.99
C SER A 709 -12.59 -4.90 26.22
N VAL A 710 -12.84 -5.62 25.12
CA VAL A 710 -14.02 -5.41 24.25
C VAL A 710 -15.29 -5.92 24.93
N THR A 711 -15.29 -7.17 25.40
CA THR A 711 -16.46 -7.80 26.04
C THR A 711 -16.51 -7.57 27.55
N MET A 712 -15.42 -7.14 28.15
CA MET A 712 -15.19 -7.02 29.61
C MET A 712 -15.27 -8.36 30.37
N GLU A 713 -15.39 -9.46 29.68
CA GLU A 713 -15.39 -10.80 30.27
C GLU A 713 -14.01 -11.16 30.82
N GLN A 714 -13.99 -12.02 31.82
CA GLN A 714 -12.78 -12.40 32.53
C GLN A 714 -12.69 -13.92 32.68
N VAL A 715 -11.46 -14.44 32.66
CA VAL A 715 -11.13 -15.82 32.98
C VAL A 715 -10.02 -15.86 34.01
N ARG A 716 -9.98 -16.89 34.84
CA ARG A 716 -8.93 -17.10 35.82
C ARG A 716 -7.94 -18.15 35.33
N LEU A 717 -6.65 -17.85 35.37
CA LEU A 717 -5.59 -18.74 34.89
C LEU A 717 -4.38 -18.70 35.84
N LYS A 718 -3.55 -19.74 35.76
CA LYS A 718 -2.29 -19.80 36.52
C LYS A 718 -1.28 -18.80 35.95
N VAL A 719 -0.46 -18.23 36.82
CA VAL A 719 0.60 -17.29 36.41
C VAL A 719 1.51 -17.89 35.32
N ASN A 720 1.85 -19.19 35.44
CA ASN A 720 2.68 -19.88 34.45
C ASN A 720 2.08 -19.97 33.02
N ASP A 721 0.75 -19.85 32.91
CA ASP A 721 0.04 -19.92 31.62
C ASP A 721 -0.15 -18.54 30.97
N VAL A 722 0.04 -17.45 31.73
CA VAL A 722 -0.27 -16.09 31.31
C VAL A 722 0.48 -15.69 30.04
N GLY A 723 1.81 -15.86 30.03
CA GLY A 723 2.64 -15.43 28.91
C GLY A 723 2.24 -16.11 27.60
N LYS A 724 2.09 -17.44 27.65
CA LYS A 724 1.66 -18.24 26.49
C LYS A 724 0.25 -17.87 26.02
N THR A 725 -0.69 -17.75 26.94
CA THR A 725 -2.09 -17.44 26.61
C THR A 725 -2.21 -16.07 25.95
N VAL A 726 -1.59 -15.03 26.50
CA VAL A 726 -1.62 -13.68 25.91
C VAL A 726 -0.90 -13.66 24.57
N ALA A 727 0.22 -14.37 24.43
CA ALA A 727 0.92 -14.49 23.14
C ALA A 727 0.06 -15.17 22.07
N ASP A 728 -0.63 -16.27 22.43
CA ASP A 728 -1.49 -17.01 21.50
C ASP A 728 -2.73 -16.20 21.09
N LEU A 729 -3.36 -15.48 22.03
CA LEU A 729 -4.45 -14.54 21.77
C LEU A 729 -4.00 -13.38 20.89
N SER A 730 -2.82 -12.82 21.17
CA SER A 730 -2.28 -11.67 20.42
C SER A 730 -1.83 -12.01 19.00
N SER A 731 -1.49 -13.27 18.74
CA SER A 731 -1.04 -13.76 17.42
C SER A 731 -2.12 -14.52 16.65
N GLU A 732 -3.37 -14.48 17.08
CA GLU A 732 -4.53 -15.17 16.47
C GLU A 732 -4.39 -16.71 16.46
N ARG A 733 -3.49 -17.28 17.28
CA ARG A 733 -3.38 -18.74 17.46
C ARG A 733 -4.47 -19.30 18.34
N MET A 734 -5.05 -18.46 19.20
CA MET A 734 -6.18 -18.76 20.08
C MET A 734 -7.19 -17.61 19.97
N SER A 735 -8.48 -17.91 19.93
CA SER A 735 -9.55 -16.94 20.06
C SER A 735 -9.94 -16.75 21.54
N TRP A 736 -10.58 -15.60 21.87
CA TRP A 736 -11.09 -15.39 23.22
C TRP A 736 -12.11 -16.46 23.65
N SER A 737 -12.97 -16.91 22.74
CA SER A 737 -13.93 -17.98 23.00
C SER A 737 -13.27 -19.32 23.30
N GLU A 738 -12.11 -19.64 22.71
CA GLU A 738 -11.33 -20.83 23.06
C GLU A 738 -10.68 -20.68 24.44
N ALA A 739 -10.17 -19.49 24.77
CA ALA A 739 -9.65 -19.22 26.11
C ALA A 739 -10.71 -19.39 27.20
N GLN A 740 -11.96 -18.96 26.95
CA GLN A 740 -13.09 -19.17 27.86
C GLN A 740 -13.51 -20.65 28.03
N GLN A 741 -13.18 -21.50 27.06
CA GLN A 741 -13.42 -22.97 27.18
C GLN A 741 -12.31 -23.66 27.97
N ILE A 742 -11.09 -23.11 27.94
CA ILE A 742 -9.93 -23.70 28.62
C ILE A 742 -9.86 -23.26 30.08
N TYR A 743 -10.16 -22.00 30.35
CA TYR A 743 -10.00 -21.40 31.67
C TYR A 743 -11.37 -21.10 32.30
N PRO A 744 -11.51 -21.27 33.62
CA PRO A 744 -12.77 -20.98 34.33
C PRO A 744 -13.12 -19.49 34.18
N LYS A 745 -14.39 -19.22 33.91
CA LYS A 745 -14.94 -17.86 33.89
C LYS A 745 -14.85 -17.26 35.31
N PHE A 746 -14.39 -16.04 35.38
CA PHE A 746 -14.35 -15.28 36.62
C PHE A 746 -15.49 -14.27 36.64
N GLU A 747 -16.40 -14.41 37.62
CA GLU A 747 -17.46 -13.46 37.88
C GLU A 747 -17.10 -12.69 39.16
N GLN A 748 -17.00 -11.38 39.04
CA GLN A 748 -16.78 -10.53 40.22
C GLN A 748 -17.99 -10.67 41.14
N LYS A 749 -17.79 -11.21 42.32
CA LYS A 749 -18.85 -11.20 43.33
C LYS A 749 -19.19 -9.74 43.60
N SER A 750 -20.42 -9.34 43.34
CA SER A 750 -20.94 -8.07 43.79
C SER A 750 -20.89 -8.12 45.30
N ASP A 751 -20.05 -7.29 45.94
CA ASP A 751 -20.19 -7.04 47.35
C ASP A 751 -21.60 -6.52 47.59
N ALA A 752 -22.42 -7.36 48.26
CA ALA A 752 -23.77 -7.01 48.65
C ALA A 752 -23.76 -5.96 49.76
#